data_4a277616a0656b3a907a79ecebc28556
#
_entry.id   4a277616a0656b3a907a79ecebc28556
#
_cell.length_a   1.000
_cell.length_b   1.000
_cell.length_c   1.000
_cell.angle_alpha   90.00
_cell.angle_beta   90.00
_cell.angle_gamma   90.00
#
_symmetry.space_group_name_H-M   'P 1'
#
loop_
_entity.id
_entity.type
_entity.pdbx_description
1 polymer ?
#
loop_
_entity_poly.entity_id
_entity_poly.type
_entity_poly.pdbx_seq_one_letter_code
_entity_poly.pdbx_strand_id
1 'polypeptide(L)'
;MNNLHYRPLAVAVSVCLLLAVPVLASAQDAPRSTTDLDRVEVTGSRIKRAEVEGQVPIQTLTRTEIERTGLTSIGDVLQQLTGSGSALNAKFNSSGNFGFPPDGSGVGAGSAQVDLRHLGAKRVLVLVDGIRWVNESSASGVGAATDLNTIPLAIVERIEVLEDGASSLYGSDAIAGVVNIITRREFDGAQVTMNYGEYTKGDGTQKGVDLAWGTSGDRYSLFLGASWTKQDPVYARDREQSRFPIPGTGLAFGSGGIPQGRFAFVDPNTGASQNIVPNTGVSNPRYDGTAGCNRSDDYHCFTSADRFNFAEYNLVLTPSERKGIFGQFRFDLTDDIQWYIKALGNRRESTNQAGPEPLFFGPDGATGNPLADNIVVSALNPYNPFGFDLDASSNMSLIGRRPVEGGPRVFEQEVNTQYFATGLVGQFQAADRSWFWDLNGMYSKNKAEQTNYGSYDIYKVNMALGDPAICAATPGCVPLNIFGGVGSITPDMLRWIQPVVRDRSQNELSLFTANLSSELFTLPAGPVSFATGYEYRKYEGRYDPDPLTVIGHYNGVPSLPTSGSYDVNEAYLELSVPIFAKSALGEKLDLSLAGRYSDYSTFGGEFTPKYGLRWQVTNDFVLRTSYAEGFRAPSIGELYGSAARADLQLFDPCSVGLGGTPPRGSAANCAALGVPGGFQQANSQISVTTGGNAELDPERSRSFSAGFVWSPWFGSNASWSERFDVEVTFYRHHIEGAIQAINAQTQLDLCVDTLDPLYCGGITRASTGAVSSFNNRLTNLGSIKTDGWDVDLFWTLPQTEVGQFKLGWQNTFVGRYEALGAAGQRQPQEPGVEVADSSIPEWTSNATLSWNLANWNASWTVRHISKLTEECGDVAAFPICGNQAEGTNELAATTFHDMQVGYKVDWMKGLQLSAGLNNVFDKDPPICLSCSLNGYDASTYDIPRGRYWYVRADLRF
;
A
#
# COMPACT_ATOMS: atom_id res chain seq x y z
N MET A 1 -39.39 11.96 -11.27
CA MET A 1 -39.63 13.40 -11.37
C MET A 1 -38.38 14.10 -10.86
N ASN A 2 -37.69 14.78 -11.76
CA ASN A 2 -36.34 15.31 -11.64
C ASN A 2 -36.24 16.42 -10.60
N ASN A 3 -35.35 16.25 -9.63
CA ASN A 3 -34.72 17.36 -8.90
C ASN A 3 -33.21 17.28 -9.11
N LEU A 4 -32.75 17.98 -10.12
CA LEU A 4 -31.35 18.28 -10.36
C LEU A 4 -30.82 19.16 -9.20
N HIS A 5 -29.93 18.62 -8.41
CA HIS A 5 -29.22 19.38 -7.37
C HIS A 5 -28.12 20.26 -7.99
N TYR A 6 -28.47 21.47 -8.40
CA TYR A 6 -27.51 22.53 -8.85
C TYR A 6 -26.88 23.32 -7.67
N ARG A 7 -26.97 22.84 -6.44
CA ARG A 7 -26.54 23.63 -5.27
C ARG A 7 -25.03 23.67 -4.96
N PRO A 8 -24.17 22.66 -5.27
CA PRO A 8 -22.76 22.76 -4.88
C PRO A 8 -21.92 23.69 -5.77
N LEU A 9 -22.21 23.77 -7.07
CA LEU A 9 -21.43 24.62 -7.98
C LEU A 9 -21.60 26.12 -7.69
N ALA A 10 -22.81 26.54 -7.35
CA ALA A 10 -23.11 27.93 -7.01
C ALA A 10 -22.44 28.38 -5.69
N VAL A 11 -22.29 27.46 -4.72
CA VAL A 11 -21.62 27.77 -3.45
C VAL A 11 -20.11 27.85 -3.63
N ALA A 12 -19.50 26.96 -4.44
CA ALA A 12 -18.07 27.02 -4.72
C ALA A 12 -17.66 28.30 -5.45
N VAL A 13 -18.43 28.73 -6.46
CA VAL A 13 -18.19 29.96 -7.19
C VAL A 13 -18.47 31.20 -6.32
N SER A 14 -19.46 31.19 -5.45
CA SER A 14 -19.76 32.29 -4.54
C SER A 14 -18.72 32.49 -3.43
N VAL A 15 -18.12 31.41 -2.92
CA VAL A 15 -17.03 31.49 -1.92
C VAL A 15 -15.75 32.03 -2.57
N CYS A 16 -15.46 31.69 -3.82
CA CYS A 16 -14.32 32.26 -4.54
C CYS A 16 -14.45 33.79 -4.80
N LEU A 17 -15.68 34.31 -4.95
CA LEU A 17 -15.94 35.72 -5.16
C LEU A 17 -15.88 36.55 -3.87
N LEU A 18 -16.08 35.96 -2.70
CA LEU A 18 -16.09 36.68 -1.42
C LEU A 18 -14.70 36.83 -0.76
N LEU A 19 -13.67 36.11 -1.22
CA LEU A 19 -12.30 36.19 -0.71
C LEU A 19 -11.38 37.13 -1.52
N ALA A 20 -11.85 37.76 -2.56
CA ALA A 20 -11.08 38.71 -3.36
C ALA A 20 -11.06 40.11 -2.72
N VAL A 21 -10.28 40.30 -1.67
CA VAL A 21 -9.86 41.61 -1.21
C VAL A 21 -8.54 41.94 -1.92
N PRO A 22 -8.44 42.97 -2.76
CA PRO A 22 -7.19 43.29 -3.43
C PRO A 22 -6.19 43.90 -2.46
N VAL A 23 -5.16 43.17 -2.10
CA VAL A 23 -3.93 43.75 -1.58
C VAL A 23 -3.07 44.13 -2.78
N LEU A 24 -3.00 45.38 -3.10
CA LEU A 24 -2.11 45.95 -4.11
C LEU A 24 -0.66 45.84 -3.59
N ALA A 25 0.07 44.83 -4.01
CA ALA A 25 1.53 44.84 -3.96
C ALA A 25 2.04 44.77 -5.39
N SER A 26 2.62 45.88 -5.85
CA SER A 26 3.33 45.95 -7.13
C SER A 26 4.70 45.28 -6.98
N ALA A 27 4.86 44.12 -7.55
CA ALA A 27 6.16 43.50 -7.72
C ALA A 27 6.79 43.96 -9.03
N GLN A 28 7.96 44.53 -8.96
CA GLN A 28 8.82 44.84 -10.10
C GLN A 28 9.74 43.64 -10.33
N ASP A 29 9.64 43.06 -11.52
CA ASP A 29 10.56 42.01 -11.98
C ASP A 29 11.94 42.61 -12.25
N ALA A 30 12.90 42.32 -11.39
CA ALA A 30 14.32 42.48 -11.68
C ALA A 30 14.91 41.07 -11.94
N PRO A 31 15.67 40.85 -13.04
CA PRO A 31 16.30 39.57 -13.28
C PRO A 31 17.37 39.33 -12.21
N ARG A 32 17.23 38.23 -11.45
CA ARG A 32 18.25 37.74 -10.52
C ARG A 32 19.49 37.27 -11.28
N SER A 33 20.66 37.65 -10.82
CA SER A 33 21.88 36.97 -11.17
C SER A 33 21.87 35.60 -10.43
N THR A 34 21.78 34.51 -11.18
CA THR A 34 21.97 33.17 -10.65
C THR A 34 23.34 33.05 -9.99
N THR A 35 23.38 32.95 -8.67
CA THR A 35 24.57 32.61 -7.93
C THR A 35 24.88 31.12 -8.16
N ASP A 36 26.14 30.73 -8.24
CA ASP A 36 26.62 29.34 -8.43
C ASP A 36 26.09 28.32 -7.39
N LEU A 37 25.37 28.77 -6.36
CA LEU A 37 24.67 27.95 -5.36
C LEU A 37 23.44 27.19 -5.93
N ASP A 38 22.93 27.59 -7.10
CA ASP A 38 21.76 26.98 -7.74
C ASP A 38 22.06 25.71 -8.57
N ARG A 39 23.27 25.12 -8.44
CA ARG A 39 23.56 23.84 -9.06
C ARG A 39 22.68 22.74 -8.47
N VAL A 40 21.87 22.13 -9.34
CA VAL A 40 20.85 21.15 -8.96
C VAL A 40 21.50 19.81 -8.63
N GLU A 41 21.20 19.24 -7.47
CA GLU A 41 21.42 17.81 -7.21
C GLU A 41 20.32 17.03 -7.94
N VAL A 42 20.72 16.20 -8.90
CA VAL A 42 19.80 15.35 -9.65
C VAL A 42 19.73 13.99 -8.99
N THR A 43 18.55 13.44 -8.78
CA THR A 43 18.39 12.08 -8.23
C THR A 43 19.23 11.08 -9.04
N GLY A 44 19.97 10.19 -8.36
CA GLY A 44 20.89 9.24 -9.01
C GLY A 44 22.35 9.70 -9.09
N SER A 45 22.71 10.88 -8.56
CA SER A 45 24.09 11.33 -8.35
C SER A 45 24.15 12.32 -7.19
N ARG A 46 25.25 12.28 -6.42
CA ARG A 46 25.57 13.24 -5.37
C ARG A 46 26.51 14.35 -5.83
N ILE A 47 27.01 14.25 -7.09
CA ILE A 47 27.87 15.26 -7.71
C ILE A 47 27.00 16.43 -8.18
N LYS A 48 27.21 17.64 -7.67
CA LYS A 48 26.50 18.83 -8.13
C LYS A 48 26.96 19.22 -9.55
N ARG A 49 26.04 19.19 -10.50
CA ARG A 49 26.29 19.45 -11.95
C ARG A 49 25.39 20.54 -12.49
N ALA A 50 25.84 21.19 -13.58
CA ALA A 50 25.01 22.10 -14.35
C ALA A 50 24.12 21.38 -15.39
N GLU A 51 24.43 20.13 -15.76
CA GLU A 51 23.67 19.33 -16.72
C GLU A 51 22.74 18.34 -16.01
N VAL A 52 21.50 18.30 -16.45
CA VAL A 52 20.41 17.51 -15.85
C VAL A 52 20.45 16.04 -16.29
N GLU A 53 21.05 15.72 -17.44
CA GLU A 53 21.09 14.33 -17.95
C GLU A 53 22.08 13.45 -17.18
N GLY A 54 21.52 12.55 -16.38
CA GLY A 54 22.26 11.52 -15.64
C GLY A 54 22.64 10.28 -16.47
N GLN A 55 23.32 9.33 -15.80
CA GLN A 55 23.71 8.04 -16.41
C GLN A 55 22.62 6.97 -16.26
N VAL A 56 21.62 7.23 -15.43
CA VAL A 56 20.49 6.34 -15.16
C VAL A 56 19.18 7.02 -15.54
N PRO A 57 18.19 6.25 -16.00
CA PRO A 57 16.85 6.78 -16.33
C PRO A 57 16.19 7.34 -15.09
N ILE A 58 15.70 8.56 -15.17
CA ILE A 58 14.93 9.23 -14.14
C ILE A 58 13.63 9.69 -14.78
N GLN A 59 12.53 9.12 -14.30
CA GLN A 59 11.21 9.64 -14.66
C GLN A 59 10.90 10.85 -13.79
N THR A 60 10.61 11.98 -14.40
CA THR A 60 10.23 13.21 -13.70
C THR A 60 8.76 13.52 -13.94
N LEU A 61 7.98 13.57 -12.88
CA LEU A 61 6.59 14.02 -12.88
C LEU A 61 6.55 15.47 -12.43
N THR A 62 6.32 16.36 -13.35
CA THR A 62 6.22 17.81 -13.06
C THR A 62 4.89 18.13 -12.37
N ARG A 63 4.86 19.25 -11.64
CA ARG A 63 3.63 19.72 -11.01
C ARG A 63 2.46 19.83 -12.00
N THR A 64 2.70 20.31 -13.21
CA THR A 64 1.66 20.44 -14.22
C THR A 64 1.11 19.08 -14.66
N GLU A 65 1.95 18.07 -14.79
CA GLU A 65 1.52 16.71 -15.11
C GLU A 65 0.70 16.10 -13.97
N ILE A 66 1.16 16.26 -12.73
CA ILE A 66 0.41 15.83 -11.54
C ILE A 66 -0.97 16.49 -11.48
N GLU A 67 -1.03 17.79 -11.67
CA GLU A 67 -2.29 18.56 -11.65
C GLU A 67 -3.28 18.12 -12.73
N ARG A 68 -2.80 17.68 -13.89
CA ARG A 68 -3.64 17.19 -15.00
C ARG A 68 -4.33 15.86 -14.70
N THR A 69 -3.78 15.04 -13.79
CA THR A 69 -4.43 13.77 -13.42
C THR A 69 -5.72 13.96 -12.62
N GLY A 70 -5.88 15.13 -11.97
CA GLY A 70 -6.95 15.39 -11.02
C GLY A 70 -6.82 14.65 -9.70
N LEU A 71 -5.75 13.90 -9.50
CA LEU A 71 -5.49 13.16 -8.27
C LEU A 71 -5.02 14.10 -7.15
N THR A 72 -5.37 13.76 -5.92
CA THR A 72 -5.11 14.57 -4.73
C THR A 72 -4.09 13.95 -3.77
N SER A 73 -3.48 12.83 -4.16
CA SER A 73 -2.52 12.06 -3.37
C SER A 73 -1.30 11.72 -4.20
N ILE A 74 -0.11 11.81 -3.61
CA ILE A 74 1.15 11.37 -4.21
C ILE A 74 1.10 9.86 -4.49
N GLY A 75 0.53 9.08 -3.56
CA GLY A 75 0.39 7.63 -3.71
C GLY A 75 -0.43 7.27 -4.95
N ASP A 76 -1.58 7.91 -5.15
CA ASP A 76 -2.44 7.65 -6.33
C ASP A 76 -1.74 8.02 -7.64
N VAL A 77 -0.93 9.10 -7.64
CA VAL A 77 -0.13 9.50 -8.82
C VAL A 77 0.94 8.45 -9.13
N LEU A 78 1.69 8.00 -8.13
CA LEU A 78 2.75 7.01 -8.31
C LEU A 78 2.21 5.62 -8.65
N GLN A 79 1.01 5.28 -8.20
CA GLN A 79 0.34 4.02 -8.55
C GLN A 79 0.02 3.92 -10.05
N GLN A 80 -0.07 5.06 -10.75
CA GLN A 80 -0.31 5.09 -12.20
C GLN A 80 0.96 4.96 -13.05
N LEU A 81 2.15 4.85 -12.45
CA LEU A 81 3.38 4.59 -13.20
C LEU A 81 3.33 3.21 -13.85
N THR A 82 3.89 3.06 -15.05
CA THR A 82 3.92 1.79 -15.77
C THR A 82 4.77 0.73 -15.08
N GLY A 83 5.80 1.13 -14.33
CA GLY A 83 6.65 0.27 -13.52
C GLY A 83 6.15 0.06 -12.08
N SER A 84 4.96 0.58 -11.72
CA SER A 84 4.40 0.40 -10.37
C SER A 84 3.89 -1.02 -10.16
N GLY A 85 4.20 -1.58 -8.99
CA GLY A 85 3.68 -2.86 -8.53
C GLY A 85 2.52 -2.72 -7.54
N SER A 86 2.18 -3.83 -6.92
CA SER A 86 1.11 -3.89 -5.92
C SER A 86 1.52 -3.22 -4.63
N ALA A 87 0.83 -2.15 -4.25
CA ALA A 87 1.11 -1.39 -3.03
C ALA A 87 -0.17 -1.00 -2.30
N LEU A 88 -0.05 -0.87 -0.97
CA LEU A 88 -1.14 -0.39 -0.13
C LEU A 88 -1.58 1.01 -0.57
N ASN A 89 -2.89 1.22 -0.70
CA ASN A 89 -3.48 2.49 -1.11
C ASN A 89 -4.87 2.70 -0.48
N ALA A 90 -5.49 3.85 -0.70
CA ALA A 90 -6.78 4.21 -0.10
C ALA A 90 -7.97 3.35 -0.58
N LYS A 91 -7.79 2.55 -1.63
CA LYS A 91 -8.80 1.62 -2.17
C LYS A 91 -8.74 0.25 -1.48
N PHE A 92 -7.77 0.04 -0.61
CA PHE A 92 -7.56 -1.20 0.10
C PHE A 92 -8.19 -1.13 1.49
N ASN A 93 -9.28 -1.86 1.70
CA ASN A 93 -9.94 -1.96 3.01
C ASN A 93 -9.23 -3.02 3.88
N SER A 94 -8.01 -2.71 4.29
CA SER A 94 -7.05 -3.65 4.84
C SER A 94 -7.24 -4.03 6.31
N SER A 95 -8.16 -3.39 7.02
CA SER A 95 -8.26 -3.57 8.47
C SER A 95 -9.24 -4.64 8.90
N GLY A 96 -8.90 -5.29 10.00
CA GLY A 96 -9.80 -6.03 10.85
C GLY A 96 -10.12 -7.45 10.45
N ASN A 97 -10.10 -7.82 9.17
CA ASN A 97 -10.36 -9.18 8.75
C ASN A 97 -9.08 -9.99 8.55
N PHE A 98 -7.98 -9.33 8.19
CA PHE A 98 -6.76 -10.03 7.80
C PHE A 98 -5.70 -10.03 8.87
N GLY A 99 -5.84 -9.19 9.91
CA GLY A 99 -4.82 -9.09 10.95
C GLY A 99 -3.51 -8.50 10.43
N PHE A 100 -2.40 -9.06 10.87
CA PHE A 100 -1.07 -8.58 10.51
C PHE A 100 -0.53 -9.36 9.31
N PRO A 101 -0.07 -8.66 8.24
CA PRO A 101 0.57 -9.35 7.13
C PRO A 101 1.79 -10.15 7.57
N PRO A 102 2.04 -11.32 6.96
CA PRO A 102 3.19 -12.15 7.30
C PRO A 102 4.55 -11.48 7.07
N ASP A 103 4.61 -10.45 6.22
CA ASP A 103 5.84 -9.73 5.87
C ASP A 103 6.29 -8.71 6.93
N GLY A 104 5.62 -8.64 8.09
CA GLY A 104 5.93 -7.72 9.18
C GLY A 104 5.58 -6.26 8.90
N SER A 105 5.03 -5.95 7.73
CA SER A 105 4.47 -4.63 7.45
C SER A 105 3.18 -4.46 8.25
N GLY A 106 3.03 -3.38 8.95
CA GLY A 106 1.77 -3.09 9.62
C GLY A 106 0.65 -2.81 8.60
N VAL A 107 -0.59 -3.07 8.99
CA VAL A 107 -1.75 -2.71 8.16
C VAL A 107 -2.11 -1.26 8.42
N GLY A 108 -1.73 -0.36 7.53
CA GLY A 108 -2.00 1.07 7.63
C GLY A 108 -3.33 1.46 6.98
N ALA A 109 -4.41 1.55 7.76
CA ALA A 109 -5.68 2.04 7.24
C ALA A 109 -5.53 3.44 6.60
N GLY A 110 -5.85 3.56 5.31
CA GLY A 110 -5.74 4.81 4.55
C GLY A 110 -4.31 5.27 4.25
N SER A 111 -3.30 4.43 4.48
CA SER A 111 -1.92 4.62 4.03
C SER A 111 -1.82 4.45 2.52
N ALA A 112 -0.84 5.11 1.91
CA ALA A 112 -0.49 4.91 0.51
C ALA A 112 1.03 4.73 0.38
N GLN A 113 1.43 3.62 -0.19
CA GLN A 113 2.82 3.24 -0.42
C GLN A 113 3.11 3.22 -1.92
N VAL A 114 4.36 3.07 -2.30
CA VAL A 114 4.78 2.84 -3.68
C VAL A 114 5.61 1.58 -3.78
N ASP A 115 5.28 0.74 -4.75
CA ASP A 115 6.11 -0.39 -5.17
C ASP A 115 6.66 -0.11 -6.57
N LEU A 116 7.92 -0.42 -6.80
CA LEU A 116 8.56 -0.31 -8.10
C LEU A 116 9.06 -1.69 -8.53
N ARG A 117 8.84 -2.03 -9.80
CA ARG A 117 9.29 -3.29 -10.41
C ARG A 117 8.72 -4.56 -9.75
N HIS A 118 7.60 -4.47 -9.04
CA HIS A 118 6.97 -5.56 -8.28
C HIS A 118 7.89 -6.15 -7.18
N LEU A 119 8.83 -5.35 -6.67
CA LEU A 119 9.78 -5.78 -5.65
C LEU A 119 9.30 -5.51 -4.22
N GLY A 120 8.18 -4.83 -4.06
CA GLY A 120 7.54 -4.51 -2.76
C GLY A 120 7.98 -3.17 -2.19
N ALA A 121 7.04 -2.46 -1.57
CA ALA A 121 7.20 -1.08 -1.09
C ALA A 121 8.35 -0.88 -0.08
N LYS A 122 8.70 -1.89 0.70
CA LYS A 122 9.82 -1.86 1.66
C LYS A 122 11.21 -1.81 1.01
N ARG A 123 11.30 -1.97 -0.32
CA ARG A 123 12.53 -1.90 -1.11
C ARG A 123 12.62 -0.63 -1.96
N VAL A 124 11.69 0.29 -1.77
CA VAL A 124 11.67 1.63 -2.40
C VAL A 124 12.01 2.69 -1.37
N LEU A 125 13.04 3.44 -1.64
CA LEU A 125 13.44 4.55 -0.76
C LEU A 125 12.69 5.83 -1.13
N VAL A 126 12.00 6.43 -0.17
CA VAL A 126 11.35 7.73 -0.33
C VAL A 126 12.20 8.83 0.30
N LEU A 127 12.46 9.87 -0.49
CA LEU A 127 13.20 11.06 -0.09
C LEU A 127 12.33 12.31 -0.25
N VAL A 128 12.60 13.31 0.57
CA VAL A 128 12.10 14.68 0.38
C VAL A 128 13.30 15.62 0.31
N ASP A 129 13.50 16.24 -0.84
CA ASP A 129 14.69 17.05 -1.15
C ASP A 129 16.01 16.31 -0.87
N GLY A 130 16.11 15.03 -1.21
CA GLY A 130 17.29 14.20 -1.02
C GLY A 130 17.51 13.64 0.40
N ILE A 131 16.62 13.95 1.35
CA ILE A 131 16.67 13.49 2.75
C ILE A 131 15.64 12.38 2.95
N ARG A 132 16.00 11.28 3.62
CA ARG A 132 15.10 10.15 3.91
C ARG A 132 13.87 10.59 4.67
N TRP A 133 12.70 10.01 4.29
CA TRP A 133 11.46 10.18 5.01
C TRP A 133 11.28 9.07 6.06
N VAL A 134 10.57 9.38 7.15
CA VAL A 134 10.28 8.40 8.21
C VAL A 134 9.29 7.34 7.69
N ASN A 135 9.49 6.09 8.11
CA ASN A 135 8.55 5.01 7.83
C ASN A 135 7.22 5.22 8.53
N GLU A 136 6.18 4.63 7.97
CA GLU A 136 4.85 4.73 8.56
C GLU A 136 4.76 4.01 9.91
N SER A 137 3.90 4.54 10.75
CA SER A 137 3.36 3.84 11.91
C SER A 137 1.93 3.44 11.56
N SER A 138 1.72 2.18 11.32
CA SER A 138 0.38 1.65 11.32
C SER A 138 0.06 1.21 12.74
N ALA A 139 -1.09 1.54 13.28
CA ALA A 139 -1.45 1.10 14.63
C ALA A 139 -1.65 -0.42 14.74
N SER A 140 -1.09 -1.21 13.86
CA SER A 140 -1.07 -2.66 13.87
C SER A 140 0.36 -3.23 13.87
N GLY A 141 1.38 -2.41 14.04
CA GLY A 141 2.77 -2.85 14.06
C GLY A 141 3.74 -1.70 13.82
N VAL A 142 5.01 -2.04 13.53
CA VAL A 142 6.07 -1.11 13.17
C VAL A 142 6.35 -1.29 11.67
N GLY A 143 5.84 -0.38 10.85
CA GLY A 143 5.92 -0.45 9.40
C GLY A 143 7.35 -0.30 8.85
N ALA A 144 7.60 -0.89 7.68
CA ALA A 144 8.89 -0.85 6.97
C ALA A 144 8.88 0.08 5.75
N ALA A 145 7.72 0.56 5.32
CA ALA A 145 7.56 1.43 4.15
C ALA A 145 7.11 2.85 4.54
N THR A 146 7.18 3.76 3.61
CA THR A 146 6.74 5.15 3.81
C THR A 146 5.26 5.32 3.41
N ASP A 147 4.47 5.99 4.26
CA ASP A 147 3.13 6.47 3.89
C ASP A 147 3.24 7.81 3.14
N LEU A 148 3.00 7.78 1.83
CA LEU A 148 3.03 8.96 0.96
C LEU A 148 1.93 9.98 1.29
N ASN A 149 0.84 9.57 1.95
CA ASN A 149 -0.22 10.45 2.41
C ASN A 149 0.20 11.37 3.56
N THR A 150 1.40 11.15 4.13
CA THR A 150 2.01 12.04 5.14
C THR A 150 2.66 13.26 4.52
N ILE A 151 2.84 13.30 3.19
CA ILE A 151 3.48 14.39 2.46
C ILE A 151 2.41 15.15 1.67
N PRO A 152 2.11 16.42 1.99
CA PRO A 152 1.09 17.18 1.30
C PRO A 152 1.45 17.47 -0.17
N LEU A 153 0.53 17.20 -1.10
CA LEU A 153 0.76 17.47 -2.52
C LEU A 153 0.98 18.97 -2.82
N ALA A 154 0.44 19.86 -1.99
CA ALA A 154 0.58 21.31 -2.11
C ALA A 154 2.05 21.80 -2.11
N ILE A 155 2.94 21.10 -1.43
CA ILE A 155 4.36 21.48 -1.31
C ILE A 155 5.23 20.93 -2.44
N VAL A 156 4.70 20.03 -3.26
CA VAL A 156 5.47 19.32 -4.30
C VAL A 156 5.68 20.21 -5.50
N GLU A 157 6.92 20.37 -5.95
CA GLU A 157 7.30 20.98 -7.21
C GLU A 157 7.36 19.94 -8.34
N ARG A 158 7.99 18.78 -8.04
CA ARG A 158 8.09 17.63 -8.95
C ARG A 158 8.42 16.38 -8.15
N ILE A 159 8.19 15.24 -8.76
CA ILE A 159 8.58 13.93 -8.23
C ILE A 159 9.59 13.31 -9.21
N GLU A 160 10.73 12.89 -8.70
CA GLU A 160 11.76 12.20 -9.48
C GLU A 160 11.76 10.74 -9.06
N VAL A 161 11.54 9.83 -10.00
CA VAL A 161 11.53 8.38 -9.78
C VAL A 161 12.71 7.76 -10.50
N LEU A 162 13.60 7.16 -9.72
CA LEU A 162 14.74 6.41 -10.19
C LEU A 162 14.44 4.93 -10.03
N GLU A 163 14.22 4.23 -11.11
CA GLU A 163 13.86 2.79 -11.13
C GLU A 163 15.09 1.89 -11.35
N ASP A 164 16.16 2.15 -10.59
CA ASP A 164 17.44 1.40 -10.65
C ASP A 164 18.01 1.27 -9.23
N GLY A 165 18.85 0.26 -9.01
CA GLY A 165 19.56 0.09 -7.74
C GLY A 165 20.41 1.30 -7.40
N ALA A 166 20.20 1.87 -6.20
CA ALA A 166 20.85 3.10 -5.78
C ALA A 166 21.40 3.05 -4.34
N SER A 167 21.58 1.86 -3.77
CA SER A 167 22.11 1.71 -2.41
C SER A 167 23.51 2.27 -2.22
N SER A 168 24.35 2.30 -3.27
CA SER A 168 25.68 2.92 -3.24
C SER A 168 25.65 4.45 -3.07
N LEU A 169 24.52 5.11 -3.39
CA LEU A 169 24.36 6.56 -3.26
C LEU A 169 23.51 6.94 -2.04
N TYR A 170 22.50 6.13 -1.72
CA TYR A 170 21.49 6.45 -0.71
C TYR A 170 21.43 5.47 0.46
N GLY A 171 22.24 4.39 0.45
CA GLY A 171 22.25 3.34 1.47
C GLY A 171 21.13 2.33 1.32
N SER A 172 20.80 1.63 2.40
CA SER A 172 19.74 0.61 2.47
C SER A 172 18.41 1.09 1.89
N ASP A 173 17.56 0.14 1.48
CA ASP A 173 16.17 0.31 1.01
C ASP A 173 16.03 0.81 -0.44
N ALA A 174 17.12 1.30 -1.06
CA ALA A 174 17.14 1.72 -2.46
C ALA A 174 17.48 0.55 -3.41
N ILE A 175 16.83 -0.61 -3.23
CA ILE A 175 17.01 -1.81 -4.08
C ILE A 175 16.18 -1.71 -5.36
N ALA A 176 14.87 -1.46 -5.21
CA ALA A 176 13.93 -1.36 -6.33
C ALA A 176 14.00 0.00 -7.01
N GLY A 177 14.39 1.03 -6.24
CA GLY A 177 14.49 2.39 -6.73
C GLY A 177 14.39 3.44 -5.64
N VAL A 178 14.32 4.70 -6.09
CA VAL A 178 14.21 5.89 -5.23
C VAL A 178 13.11 6.79 -5.76
N VAL A 179 12.23 7.22 -4.88
CA VAL A 179 11.25 8.29 -5.14
C VAL A 179 11.69 9.53 -4.37
N ASN A 180 12.13 10.56 -5.08
CA ASN A 180 12.57 11.81 -4.49
C ASN A 180 11.54 12.92 -4.77
N ILE A 181 10.91 13.39 -3.72
CA ILE A 181 9.87 14.44 -3.76
C ILE A 181 10.56 15.78 -3.55
N ILE A 182 10.63 16.57 -4.61
CA ILE A 182 11.24 17.89 -4.59
C ILE A 182 10.20 18.91 -4.17
N THR A 183 10.47 19.65 -3.09
CA THR A 183 9.57 20.67 -2.58
C THR A 183 9.76 22.02 -3.30
N ARG A 184 8.71 22.82 -3.31
CA ARG A 184 8.75 24.19 -3.85
C ARG A 184 9.72 25.03 -3.02
N ARG A 185 10.71 25.61 -3.68
CA ARG A 185 11.79 26.36 -3.04
C ARG A 185 11.62 27.85 -3.16
N GLU A 186 11.26 28.31 -4.35
CA GLU A 186 11.09 29.72 -4.68
C GLU A 186 9.65 29.96 -5.10
N PHE A 187 8.96 30.76 -4.33
CA PHE A 187 7.59 31.11 -4.60
C PHE A 187 7.32 32.50 -4.03
N ASP A 188 7.00 33.44 -4.89
CA ASP A 188 6.62 34.79 -4.52
C ASP A 188 5.12 34.98 -4.76
N GLY A 189 4.43 35.52 -3.77
CA GLY A 189 3.00 35.75 -3.78
C GLY A 189 2.20 34.71 -3.00
N ALA A 190 0.93 34.59 -3.34
CA ALA A 190 0.01 33.65 -2.73
C ALA A 190 -0.69 32.80 -3.80
N GLN A 191 -1.00 31.56 -3.47
CA GLN A 191 -1.79 30.66 -4.29
C GLN A 191 -2.84 29.96 -3.44
N VAL A 192 -4.07 29.90 -3.97
CA VAL A 192 -5.16 29.09 -3.40
C VAL A 192 -5.62 28.12 -4.47
N THR A 193 -5.58 26.83 -4.14
CA THR A 193 -6.09 25.76 -5.01
C THR A 193 -7.29 25.12 -4.34
N MET A 194 -8.39 24.98 -5.06
CA MET A 194 -9.58 24.25 -4.59
C MET A 194 -9.89 23.14 -5.57
N ASN A 195 -10.18 21.94 -5.05
CA ASN A 195 -10.59 20.78 -5.83
C ASN A 195 -11.86 20.17 -5.28
N TYR A 196 -12.69 19.68 -6.18
CA TYR A 196 -13.90 18.92 -5.89
C TYR A 196 -14.10 17.87 -6.98
N GLY A 197 -14.44 16.64 -6.59
CA GLY A 197 -14.78 15.57 -7.53
C GLY A 197 -15.59 14.48 -6.85
N GLU A 198 -16.28 13.67 -7.64
CA GLU A 198 -17.04 12.51 -7.18
C GLU A 198 -17.28 11.52 -8.31
N TYR A 199 -17.63 10.28 -7.97
CA TYR A 199 -18.09 9.34 -8.96
C TYR A 199 -19.47 9.73 -9.52
N THR A 200 -19.74 9.39 -10.77
CA THR A 200 -21.04 9.69 -11.40
C THR A 200 -22.24 9.03 -10.71
N LYS A 201 -21.97 8.10 -9.79
CA LYS A 201 -22.97 7.48 -8.91
C LYS A 201 -23.34 8.35 -7.69
N GLY A 202 -22.63 9.47 -7.46
CA GLY A 202 -22.87 10.42 -6.37
C GLY A 202 -22.26 9.98 -5.04
N ASP A 203 -21.18 9.23 -5.09
CA ASP A 203 -20.40 8.77 -3.94
C ASP A 203 -18.90 9.00 -4.12
N GLY A 204 -18.09 8.69 -3.10
CA GLY A 204 -16.64 8.86 -3.16
C GLY A 204 -16.21 10.30 -3.37
N THR A 205 -16.96 11.25 -2.83
CA THR A 205 -16.66 12.69 -2.96
C THR A 205 -15.28 13.00 -2.43
N GLN A 206 -14.46 13.67 -3.25
CA GLN A 206 -13.19 14.25 -2.82
C GLN A 206 -13.27 15.77 -2.89
N LYS A 207 -12.77 16.42 -1.85
CA LYS A 207 -12.69 17.90 -1.81
C LYS A 207 -11.44 18.31 -1.05
N GLY A 208 -10.86 19.43 -1.49
CA GLY A 208 -9.64 19.92 -0.87
C GLY A 208 -9.41 21.39 -1.11
N VAL A 209 -8.58 21.96 -0.23
CA VAL A 209 -8.08 23.31 -0.32
C VAL A 209 -6.60 23.31 0.02
N ASP A 210 -5.78 23.84 -0.90
CA ASP A 210 -4.37 24.05 -0.69
C ASP A 210 -4.08 25.56 -0.68
N LEU A 211 -3.27 25.99 0.27
CA LEU A 211 -2.79 27.34 0.41
C LEU A 211 -1.27 27.31 0.31
N ALA A 212 -0.71 28.19 -0.50
CA ALA A 212 0.72 28.42 -0.57
C ALA A 212 0.97 29.92 -0.53
N TRP A 213 1.94 30.32 0.26
CA TRP A 213 2.40 31.71 0.35
C TRP A 213 3.92 31.73 0.44
N GLY A 214 4.53 32.64 -0.26
CA GLY A 214 5.96 32.81 -0.20
C GLY A 214 6.39 34.24 -0.48
N THR A 215 7.58 34.53 -0.03
CA THR A 215 8.26 35.80 -0.29
C THR A 215 9.76 35.61 -0.29
N SER A 216 10.44 36.34 -1.14
CA SER A 216 11.89 36.31 -1.23
C SER A 216 12.44 37.73 -1.19
N GLY A 217 13.58 37.93 -0.56
CA GLY A 217 14.36 39.14 -0.56
C GLY A 217 15.79 38.84 -0.98
N ASP A 218 16.68 39.83 -0.90
CA ASP A 218 18.07 39.68 -1.37
C ASP A 218 18.85 38.55 -0.67
N ARG A 219 18.52 38.28 0.58
CA ARG A 219 19.23 37.29 1.41
C ARG A 219 18.33 36.24 2.06
N TYR A 220 17.05 36.20 1.74
CA TYR A 220 16.16 35.21 2.33
C TYR A 220 15.06 34.75 1.38
N SER A 221 14.58 33.56 1.57
CA SER A 221 13.32 33.09 1.01
C SER A 221 12.50 32.38 2.10
N LEU A 222 11.20 32.61 2.07
CA LEU A 222 10.24 31.96 2.97
C LEU A 222 9.10 31.38 2.13
N PHE A 223 8.80 30.10 2.34
CA PHE A 223 7.63 29.43 1.78
C PHE A 223 6.81 28.81 2.90
N LEU A 224 5.50 29.05 2.87
CA LEU A 224 4.53 28.44 3.77
C LEU A 224 3.45 27.75 2.93
N GLY A 225 3.09 26.54 3.33
CA GLY A 225 2.03 25.75 2.71
C GLY A 225 1.09 25.20 3.77
N ALA A 226 -0.20 25.15 3.41
CA ALA A 226 -1.21 24.44 4.19
C ALA A 226 -2.12 23.67 3.25
N SER A 227 -2.56 22.48 3.65
CA SER A 227 -3.44 21.64 2.85
C SER A 227 -4.51 21.01 3.71
N TRP A 228 -5.69 20.87 3.13
CA TRP A 228 -6.78 20.09 3.65
C TRP A 228 -7.42 19.30 2.53
N THR A 229 -7.56 17.98 2.69
CA THR A 229 -8.22 17.11 1.73
C THR A 229 -9.11 16.15 2.48
N LYS A 230 -10.33 15.93 1.99
CA LYS A 230 -11.27 14.96 2.52
C LYS A 230 -11.81 14.09 1.39
N GLN A 231 -11.84 12.77 1.63
CA GLN A 231 -12.40 11.74 0.78
C GLN A 231 -13.52 11.04 1.53
N ASP A 232 -14.71 10.95 0.91
CA ASP A 232 -15.83 10.22 1.45
C ASP A 232 -15.79 8.73 0.98
N PRO A 233 -16.39 7.79 1.73
CA PRO A 233 -16.31 6.36 1.41
C PRO A 233 -17.14 5.95 0.18
N VAL A 234 -16.76 4.80 -0.40
CA VAL A 234 -17.61 4.01 -1.29
C VAL A 234 -17.77 2.63 -0.68
N TYR A 235 -19.00 2.17 -0.49
CA TYR A 235 -19.28 0.85 0.06
C TYR A 235 -19.31 -0.22 -1.02
N ALA A 236 -18.90 -1.42 -0.67
CA ALA A 236 -18.91 -2.59 -1.57
C ALA A 236 -20.33 -2.92 -2.04
N ARG A 237 -21.36 -2.74 -1.19
CA ARG A 237 -22.78 -2.93 -1.55
C ARG A 237 -23.28 -2.02 -2.67
N ASP A 238 -22.62 -0.88 -2.90
CA ASP A 238 -23.02 0.11 -3.90
C ASP A 238 -22.41 -0.17 -5.29
N ARG A 239 -21.68 -1.28 -5.40
CA ARG A 239 -21.08 -1.77 -6.65
C ARG A 239 -21.48 -3.22 -6.86
N GLU A 240 -21.97 -3.53 -8.07
CA GLU A 240 -22.42 -4.88 -8.41
C GLU A 240 -21.30 -5.92 -8.25
N GLN A 241 -20.08 -5.53 -8.63
CA GLN A 241 -18.90 -6.39 -8.60
C GLN A 241 -18.46 -6.79 -7.18
N SER A 242 -18.70 -5.95 -6.17
CA SER A 242 -18.19 -6.14 -4.82
C SER A 242 -19.27 -6.45 -3.77
N ARG A 243 -20.54 -6.48 -4.16
CA ARG A 243 -21.65 -6.66 -3.20
C ARG A 243 -21.75 -8.05 -2.59
N PHE A 244 -21.07 -9.05 -3.14
CA PHE A 244 -20.93 -10.39 -2.58
C PHE A 244 -19.47 -10.71 -2.35
N PRO A 245 -19.11 -11.64 -1.44
CA PRO A 245 -17.72 -12.02 -1.18
C PRO A 245 -16.95 -12.40 -2.43
N ILE A 246 -17.56 -13.20 -3.32
CA ILE A 246 -17.04 -13.50 -4.66
C ILE A 246 -18.19 -13.25 -5.65
N PRO A 247 -17.98 -12.39 -6.66
CA PRO A 247 -19.00 -12.10 -7.67
C PRO A 247 -19.51 -13.36 -8.37
N GLY A 248 -20.81 -13.40 -8.67
CA GLY A 248 -21.41 -14.52 -9.39
C GLY A 248 -21.65 -15.81 -8.60
N THR A 249 -21.23 -15.89 -7.33
CA THR A 249 -21.39 -17.07 -6.46
C THR A 249 -22.51 -16.92 -5.43
N GLY A 250 -23.14 -15.75 -5.35
CA GLY A 250 -24.17 -15.45 -4.34
C GLY A 250 -23.61 -15.58 -2.91
N LEU A 251 -24.31 -16.34 -2.06
CA LEU A 251 -23.91 -16.56 -0.67
C LEU A 251 -22.95 -17.75 -0.48
N ALA A 252 -22.56 -18.47 -1.52
CA ALA A 252 -21.76 -19.70 -1.37
C ALA A 252 -20.46 -19.49 -0.59
N PHE A 253 -19.85 -18.32 -0.74
CA PHE A 253 -18.63 -17.90 -0.02
C PHE A 253 -18.89 -16.90 1.11
N GLY A 254 -20.15 -16.74 1.51
CA GLY A 254 -20.52 -16.00 2.71
C GLY A 254 -20.00 -16.65 3.98
N SER A 255 -20.04 -15.92 5.08
CA SER A 255 -19.56 -16.41 6.37
C SER A 255 -20.48 -17.48 6.95
N GLY A 256 -19.90 -18.52 7.53
CA GLY A 256 -20.63 -19.54 8.30
C GLY A 256 -21.06 -19.07 9.70
N GLY A 257 -20.53 -17.94 10.18
CA GLY A 257 -21.06 -17.23 11.34
C GLY A 257 -22.21 -16.33 10.92
N ILE A 258 -23.42 -16.69 11.30
CA ILE A 258 -24.67 -16.12 10.77
C ILE A 258 -25.48 -15.43 11.86
N PRO A 259 -26.37 -14.46 11.49
CA PRO A 259 -27.17 -13.74 12.47
C PRO A 259 -28.12 -14.60 13.29
N GLN A 260 -28.62 -15.69 12.73
CA GLN A 260 -29.51 -16.62 13.44
C GLN A 260 -28.78 -17.49 14.47
N GLY A 261 -27.47 -17.74 14.23
CA GLY A 261 -26.67 -18.71 14.96
C GLY A 261 -26.62 -20.08 14.25
N ARG A 262 -25.43 -20.63 14.08
CA ARG A 262 -25.18 -21.98 13.59
C ARG A 262 -24.60 -22.81 14.71
N PHE A 263 -25.16 -24.01 14.92
CA PHE A 263 -24.78 -24.92 16.02
C PHE A 263 -24.43 -26.29 15.44
N ALA A 264 -23.16 -26.67 15.54
CA ALA A 264 -22.64 -27.97 15.13
C ALA A 264 -22.12 -28.74 16.36
N PHE A 265 -22.75 -29.87 16.66
CA PHE A 265 -22.44 -30.65 17.86
C PHE A 265 -22.90 -32.11 17.69
N VAL A 266 -22.42 -33.01 18.58
CA VAL A 266 -22.95 -34.34 18.76
C VAL A 266 -23.86 -34.33 19.98
N ASP A 267 -25.12 -34.66 19.80
CA ASP A 267 -26.08 -34.78 20.91
C ASP A 267 -25.64 -35.91 21.87
N PRO A 268 -25.30 -35.63 23.14
CA PRO A 268 -24.80 -36.61 24.08
C PRO A 268 -25.85 -37.68 24.49
N ASN A 269 -27.14 -37.39 24.32
CA ASN A 269 -28.24 -38.29 24.66
C ASN A 269 -28.54 -39.29 23.54
N THR A 270 -28.39 -38.86 22.26
CA THR A 270 -28.76 -39.65 21.11
C THR A 270 -27.58 -40.11 20.26
N GLY A 271 -26.39 -39.51 20.45
CA GLY A 271 -25.21 -39.72 19.60
C GLY A 271 -25.34 -39.12 18.19
N ALA A 272 -26.38 -38.39 17.92
CA ALA A 272 -26.63 -37.81 16.57
C ALA A 272 -25.79 -36.57 16.33
N SER A 273 -25.11 -36.51 15.18
CA SER A 273 -24.43 -35.29 14.72
C SER A 273 -25.45 -34.26 14.21
N GLN A 274 -25.32 -33.05 14.65
CA GLN A 274 -26.19 -31.93 14.34
C GLN A 274 -25.35 -30.80 13.69
N ASN A 275 -25.91 -30.12 12.69
CA ASN A 275 -25.39 -28.86 12.14
C ASN A 275 -26.59 -28.02 11.72
N ILE A 276 -27.14 -27.28 12.67
CA ILE A 276 -28.49 -26.70 12.64
C ILE A 276 -28.49 -25.19 12.77
N VAL A 277 -29.56 -24.60 12.24
CA VAL A 277 -29.82 -23.14 12.25
C VAL A 277 -31.26 -22.93 12.71
N PRO A 278 -31.54 -21.99 13.64
CA PRO A 278 -32.92 -21.60 13.97
C PRO A 278 -33.62 -21.03 12.76
N ASN A 279 -34.87 -21.42 12.57
CA ASN A 279 -35.70 -20.87 11.51
C ASN A 279 -35.98 -19.38 11.70
N THR A 280 -36.06 -18.63 10.60
CA THR A 280 -36.30 -17.18 10.64
C THR A 280 -37.61 -16.86 11.35
N GLY A 281 -37.54 -15.91 12.28
CA GLY A 281 -38.72 -15.48 13.07
C GLY A 281 -38.95 -16.28 14.37
N VAL A 282 -38.16 -17.32 14.62
CA VAL A 282 -38.21 -18.05 15.89
C VAL A 282 -37.28 -17.40 16.91
N SER A 283 -37.85 -16.82 17.97
CA SER A 283 -37.06 -16.10 18.99
C SER A 283 -36.62 -16.96 20.18
N ASN A 284 -37.29 -18.11 20.42
CA ASN A 284 -36.94 -19.09 21.47
C ASN A 284 -37.04 -20.48 20.87
N PRO A 285 -36.07 -20.90 20.03
CA PRO A 285 -36.12 -22.19 19.37
C PRO A 285 -36.03 -23.34 20.38
N ARG A 286 -36.81 -24.40 20.16
CA ARG A 286 -36.83 -25.60 21.00
C ARG A 286 -36.14 -26.73 20.27
N TYR A 287 -35.16 -27.29 20.92
CA TYR A 287 -34.49 -28.49 20.47
C TYR A 287 -35.20 -29.75 21.00
N ASP A 288 -35.59 -30.66 20.10
CA ASP A 288 -36.34 -31.86 20.42
C ASP A 288 -35.54 -33.16 20.41
N GLY A 289 -34.23 -33.08 20.15
CA GLY A 289 -33.33 -34.24 20.10
C GLY A 289 -33.48 -35.12 18.87
N THR A 290 -34.29 -34.74 17.89
CA THR A 290 -34.50 -35.56 16.67
C THR A 290 -33.18 -35.69 15.86
N ALA A 291 -32.85 -36.92 15.47
CA ALA A 291 -31.65 -37.23 14.70
C ALA A 291 -31.71 -36.67 13.26
N GLY A 292 -30.55 -36.28 12.75
CA GLY A 292 -30.37 -35.82 11.37
C GLY A 292 -30.84 -34.44 11.11
N CYS A 293 -30.05 -33.43 11.49
CA CYS A 293 -30.26 -32.01 11.36
C CYS A 293 -31.52 -31.47 12.00
N ASN A 294 -32.01 -32.07 13.01
CA ASN A 294 -33.25 -31.79 13.69
C ASN A 294 -34.34 -31.17 12.81
N ARG A 295 -35.42 -31.90 12.54
CA ARG A 295 -36.51 -31.43 11.69
C ARG A 295 -37.70 -30.88 12.49
N SER A 296 -37.43 -30.33 13.68
CA SER A 296 -38.45 -29.58 14.38
C SER A 296 -38.87 -28.35 13.58
N ASP A 297 -40.02 -27.80 13.83
CA ASP A 297 -40.48 -26.58 13.17
C ASP A 297 -39.60 -25.37 13.49
N ASP A 298 -38.67 -25.50 14.47
CA ASP A 298 -37.83 -24.41 14.95
C ASP A 298 -36.41 -24.38 14.34
N TYR A 299 -35.94 -25.51 13.76
CA TYR A 299 -34.62 -25.62 13.15
C TYR A 299 -34.64 -26.25 11.75
N HIS A 300 -33.59 -25.94 10.99
CA HIS A 300 -33.24 -26.63 9.73
C HIS A 300 -31.74 -26.90 9.65
N CYS A 301 -31.34 -27.78 8.70
CA CYS A 301 -29.93 -28.02 8.43
C CYS A 301 -29.25 -26.78 7.86
N PHE A 302 -28.04 -26.48 8.33
CA PHE A 302 -27.22 -25.43 7.74
C PHE A 302 -26.90 -25.76 6.27
N THR A 303 -27.10 -24.79 5.40
CA THR A 303 -26.79 -24.83 3.98
C THR A 303 -26.02 -23.58 3.54
N SER A 304 -25.50 -23.56 2.32
CA SER A 304 -24.86 -22.37 1.76
C SER A 304 -25.80 -21.17 1.65
N ALA A 305 -27.11 -21.40 1.56
CA ALA A 305 -28.12 -20.33 1.52
C ALA A 305 -28.26 -19.56 2.86
N ASP A 306 -27.82 -20.17 3.96
CA ASP A 306 -27.88 -19.56 5.30
C ASP A 306 -26.67 -18.65 5.56
N ARG A 307 -25.62 -18.71 4.74
CA ARG A 307 -24.40 -17.95 4.93
C ARG A 307 -24.64 -16.44 4.90
N PHE A 308 -23.89 -15.73 5.68
CA PHE A 308 -24.01 -14.28 5.82
C PHE A 308 -23.16 -13.53 4.81
N ASN A 309 -23.77 -12.56 4.11
CA ASN A 309 -23.07 -11.63 3.24
C ASN A 309 -22.38 -10.53 4.04
N PHE A 310 -21.12 -10.70 4.33
CA PHE A 310 -20.31 -9.69 5.03
C PHE A 310 -19.79 -8.59 4.10
N ALA A 311 -19.74 -8.84 2.77
CA ALA A 311 -19.19 -7.92 1.79
C ALA A 311 -19.93 -6.58 1.75
N GLU A 312 -21.25 -6.57 2.03
CA GLU A 312 -22.07 -5.34 2.06
C GLU A 312 -21.56 -4.27 3.02
N TYR A 313 -20.81 -4.68 4.05
CA TYR A 313 -20.27 -3.78 5.07
C TYR A 313 -18.88 -3.24 4.69
N ASN A 314 -18.19 -3.90 3.76
CA ASN A 314 -16.84 -3.53 3.37
C ASN A 314 -16.81 -2.21 2.58
N LEU A 315 -15.62 -1.59 2.56
CA LEU A 315 -15.34 -0.39 1.78
C LEU A 315 -14.50 -0.77 0.55
N VAL A 316 -14.79 -0.15 -0.59
CA VAL A 316 -13.95 -0.21 -1.81
C VAL A 316 -13.18 1.09 -2.02
N LEU A 317 -13.55 2.14 -1.29
CA LEU A 317 -12.78 3.36 -1.11
C LEU A 317 -12.90 3.78 0.34
N THR A 318 -11.77 3.85 1.04
CA THR A 318 -11.76 4.21 2.46
C THR A 318 -11.90 5.71 2.64
N PRO A 319 -12.72 6.19 3.59
CA PRO A 319 -12.77 7.61 3.90
C PRO A 319 -11.47 8.06 4.56
N SER A 320 -11.01 9.25 4.19
CA SER A 320 -9.84 9.85 4.80
C SER A 320 -9.95 11.37 4.86
N GLU A 321 -9.41 11.96 5.91
CA GLU A 321 -9.21 13.41 6.03
C GLU A 321 -7.74 13.68 6.35
N ARG A 322 -7.12 14.56 5.56
CA ARG A 322 -5.71 14.93 5.72
C ARG A 322 -5.58 16.44 5.92
N LYS A 323 -4.77 16.83 6.88
CA LYS A 323 -4.44 18.23 7.19
C LYS A 323 -2.94 18.35 7.32
N GLY A 324 -2.33 19.22 6.51
CA GLY A 324 -0.90 19.43 6.51
C GLY A 324 -0.53 20.90 6.58
N ILE A 325 0.55 21.19 7.29
CA ILE A 325 1.21 22.49 7.29
C ILE A 325 2.69 22.27 7.00
N PHE A 326 3.27 23.17 6.23
CA PHE A 326 4.68 23.12 5.87
C PHE A 326 5.26 24.54 5.89
N GLY A 327 6.48 24.66 6.42
CA GLY A 327 7.25 25.89 6.38
C GLY A 327 8.68 25.62 5.99
N GLN A 328 9.22 26.44 5.10
CA GLN A 328 10.62 26.44 4.70
C GLN A 328 11.14 27.86 4.71
N PHE A 329 12.26 28.06 5.39
CA PHE A 329 12.98 29.31 5.43
C PHE A 329 14.42 29.08 5.01
N ARG A 330 14.98 29.96 4.21
CA ARG A 330 16.38 30.01 3.79
C ARG A 330 16.92 31.40 4.07
N PHE A 331 18.18 31.45 4.46
CA PHE A 331 18.85 32.70 4.75
C PHE A 331 20.32 32.61 4.33
N ASP A 332 20.77 33.53 3.49
CA ASP A 332 22.16 33.64 3.07
C ASP A 332 22.95 34.33 4.16
N LEU A 333 23.70 33.54 4.94
CA LEU A 333 24.59 34.04 6.01
C LEU A 333 25.72 34.89 5.42
N THR A 334 26.26 34.39 4.29
CA THR A 334 27.21 35.09 3.41
C THR A 334 26.83 34.80 1.96
N ASP A 335 27.52 35.37 1.00
CA ASP A 335 27.31 35.08 -0.44
C ASP A 335 27.64 33.62 -0.76
N ASP A 336 28.42 32.93 0.08
CA ASP A 336 28.84 31.54 -0.14
C ASP A 336 28.23 30.56 0.85
N ILE A 337 27.45 30.97 1.84
CA ILE A 337 26.87 30.11 2.87
C ILE A 337 25.41 30.43 3.09
N GLN A 338 24.56 29.46 2.90
CA GLN A 338 23.12 29.52 3.13
C GLN A 338 22.74 28.59 4.29
N TRP A 339 21.96 29.11 5.21
CA TRP A 339 21.26 28.31 6.23
C TRP A 339 19.82 28.09 5.80
N TYR A 340 19.30 26.89 6.07
CA TYR A 340 17.89 26.58 5.87
C TYR A 340 17.28 25.88 7.07
N ILE A 341 15.97 26.01 7.20
CA ILE A 341 15.12 25.26 8.11
C ILE A 341 13.85 24.85 7.39
N LYS A 342 13.38 23.63 7.64
CA LYS A 342 12.13 23.06 7.15
C LYS A 342 11.37 22.43 8.30
N ALA A 343 10.07 22.62 8.34
CA ALA A 343 9.18 21.98 9.29
C ALA A 343 7.89 21.53 8.60
N LEU A 344 7.40 20.35 8.93
CA LEU A 344 6.13 19.84 8.46
C LEU A 344 5.38 19.20 9.62
N GLY A 345 4.07 19.47 9.70
CA GLY A 345 3.11 18.74 10.49
C GLY A 345 2.00 18.23 9.59
N ASN A 346 1.70 16.94 9.68
CA ASN A 346 0.59 16.32 8.96
C ASN A 346 -0.24 15.46 9.92
N ARG A 347 -1.56 15.53 9.78
CA ARG A 347 -2.51 14.66 10.45
C ARG A 347 -3.40 14.01 9.42
N ARG A 348 -3.45 12.68 9.42
CA ARG A 348 -4.35 11.85 8.64
C ARG A 348 -5.32 11.13 9.57
N GLU A 349 -6.60 11.25 9.30
CA GLU A 349 -7.68 10.47 9.89
C GLU A 349 -8.27 9.57 8.80
N SER A 350 -8.43 8.29 9.07
CA SER A 350 -8.96 7.32 8.12
C SER A 350 -9.75 6.25 8.84
N THR A 351 -10.70 5.63 8.13
CA THR A 351 -11.56 4.60 8.71
C THR A 351 -11.64 3.42 7.76
N ASN A 352 -11.44 2.21 8.30
CA ASN A 352 -11.76 0.96 7.62
C ASN A 352 -12.94 0.31 8.32
N GLN A 353 -13.70 -0.48 7.58
CA GLN A 353 -14.89 -1.14 8.10
C GLN A 353 -14.99 -2.57 7.58
N ALA A 354 -15.45 -3.47 8.44
CA ALA A 354 -15.78 -4.85 8.10
C ALA A 354 -17.15 -5.22 8.63
N GLY A 355 -17.70 -6.33 8.18
CA GLY A 355 -18.96 -6.86 8.69
C GLY A 355 -18.93 -7.05 10.20
N PRO A 356 -20.09 -7.10 10.88
CA PRO A 356 -20.18 -7.37 12.32
C PRO A 356 -19.31 -8.58 12.70
N GLU A 357 -18.62 -8.50 13.83
CA GLU A 357 -17.72 -9.56 14.29
C GLU A 357 -18.49 -10.86 14.53
N PRO A 358 -18.09 -12.02 13.96
CA PRO A 358 -18.67 -13.30 14.31
C PRO A 358 -18.11 -13.77 15.66
N LEU A 359 -18.96 -14.37 16.48
CA LEU A 359 -18.58 -15.22 17.57
C LEU A 359 -18.47 -16.65 17.03
N PHE A 360 -17.25 -17.10 16.79
CA PHE A 360 -16.94 -18.50 16.49
C PHE A 360 -16.42 -19.16 17.76
N PHE A 361 -16.97 -20.33 18.07
CA PHE A 361 -16.59 -21.16 19.21
C PHE A 361 -16.38 -22.59 18.78
N GLY A 362 -15.53 -23.28 19.51
CA GLY A 362 -15.21 -24.69 19.30
C GLY A 362 -14.07 -24.92 18.31
N PRO A 363 -13.56 -26.17 18.23
CA PRO A 363 -12.35 -26.51 17.47
C PRO A 363 -12.46 -26.23 15.97
N ASP A 364 -13.66 -26.32 15.38
CA ASP A 364 -13.88 -26.01 13.96
C ASP A 364 -14.04 -24.49 13.69
N GLY A 365 -14.08 -23.68 14.75
CA GLY A 365 -14.01 -22.22 14.64
C GLY A 365 -12.64 -21.75 14.17
N ALA A 366 -11.59 -22.48 14.54
CA ALA A 366 -10.20 -22.22 14.18
C ALA A 366 -9.77 -20.78 14.45
N THR A 367 -10.20 -20.21 15.59
CA THR A 367 -10.01 -18.79 15.90
C THR A 367 -8.59 -18.46 16.35
N GLY A 368 -7.82 -19.47 16.75
CA GLY A 368 -6.51 -19.30 17.37
C GLY A 368 -6.55 -18.68 18.78
N ASN A 369 -7.75 -18.41 19.32
CA ASN A 369 -7.96 -17.93 20.67
C ASN A 369 -8.43 -19.10 21.58
N PRO A 370 -7.61 -19.57 22.51
CA PRO A 370 -7.97 -20.71 23.38
C PRO A 370 -9.26 -20.49 24.18
N LEU A 371 -9.62 -19.24 24.50
CA LEU A 371 -10.87 -18.93 25.21
C LEU A 371 -12.10 -19.17 24.35
N ALA A 372 -11.99 -19.04 23.03
CA ALA A 372 -13.06 -19.31 22.08
C ALA A 372 -13.07 -20.77 21.64
N ASP A 373 -11.90 -21.32 21.35
CA ASP A 373 -11.76 -22.68 20.79
C ASP A 373 -12.08 -23.78 21.83
N ASN A 374 -11.93 -23.47 23.15
CA ASN A 374 -12.18 -24.42 24.25
C ASN A 374 -13.35 -23.98 25.18
N ILE A 375 -14.31 -23.22 24.65
CA ILE A 375 -15.45 -22.72 25.43
C ILE A 375 -16.41 -23.84 25.86
N VAL A 376 -17.05 -23.64 27.02
CA VAL A 376 -18.20 -24.43 27.47
C VAL A 376 -19.40 -23.52 27.62
N VAL A 377 -20.48 -23.80 26.87
CA VAL A 377 -21.75 -23.09 27.00
C VAL A 377 -22.68 -23.88 27.90
N SER A 378 -22.95 -23.36 29.10
CA SER A 378 -23.65 -24.08 30.16
C SER A 378 -25.10 -24.42 29.83
N ALA A 379 -25.53 -25.61 30.16
CA ALA A 379 -26.95 -26.01 30.19
C ALA A 379 -27.79 -25.13 31.12
N LEU A 380 -27.17 -24.52 32.12
CA LEU A 380 -27.84 -23.63 33.09
C LEU A 380 -28.05 -22.21 32.52
N ASN A 381 -27.40 -21.85 31.40
CA ASN A 381 -27.68 -20.57 30.75
C ASN A 381 -29.16 -20.50 30.35
N PRO A 382 -29.91 -19.47 30.79
CA PRO A 382 -31.37 -19.40 30.65
C PRO A 382 -31.86 -19.43 29.19
N TYR A 383 -30.94 -19.24 28.26
CA TYR A 383 -31.23 -19.21 26.80
C TYR A 383 -30.78 -20.49 26.09
N ASN A 384 -30.07 -21.41 26.74
CA ASN A 384 -29.62 -22.66 26.12
C ASN A 384 -30.81 -23.59 25.86
N PRO A 385 -31.18 -23.88 24.59
CA PRO A 385 -32.36 -24.66 24.26
C PRO A 385 -32.09 -26.17 24.27
N PHE A 386 -30.83 -26.60 24.44
CA PHE A 386 -30.44 -28.01 24.25
C PHE A 386 -30.60 -28.86 25.51
N GLY A 387 -30.57 -28.26 26.69
CA GLY A 387 -30.70 -28.96 27.95
C GLY A 387 -29.43 -29.72 28.39
N PHE A 388 -28.31 -29.54 27.67
CA PHE A 388 -26.99 -30.06 28.03
C PHE A 388 -25.90 -29.00 27.73
N ASP A 389 -24.72 -29.17 28.29
CA ASP A 389 -23.59 -28.30 28.01
C ASP A 389 -23.12 -28.52 26.56
N LEU A 390 -22.85 -27.41 25.85
CA LEU A 390 -22.10 -27.47 24.61
C LEU A 390 -20.63 -27.26 24.97
N ASP A 391 -19.85 -28.31 24.93
CA ASP A 391 -18.46 -28.36 25.39
C ASP A 391 -17.54 -28.65 24.21
N ALA A 392 -16.67 -27.71 23.89
CA ALA A 392 -15.69 -27.81 22.82
C ALA A 392 -14.75 -29.03 22.98
N SER A 393 -14.51 -29.49 24.20
CA SER A 393 -13.66 -30.64 24.46
C SER A 393 -14.36 -32.00 24.24
N SER A 394 -15.67 -32.04 24.12
CA SER A 394 -16.42 -33.29 24.10
C SER A 394 -17.48 -33.41 22.99
N ASN A 395 -18.42 -32.47 22.90
CA ASN A 395 -19.60 -32.64 22.05
C ASN A 395 -19.84 -31.50 21.04
N MET A 396 -19.20 -30.35 21.22
CA MET A 396 -19.40 -29.21 20.33
C MET A 396 -18.23 -29.05 19.36
N SER A 397 -18.49 -29.02 18.07
CA SER A 397 -17.47 -28.71 17.06
C SER A 397 -17.47 -27.24 16.64
N LEU A 398 -18.65 -26.60 16.53
CA LEU A 398 -18.76 -25.21 16.10
C LEU A 398 -20.03 -24.52 16.63
N ILE A 399 -19.87 -23.32 17.16
CA ILE A 399 -20.95 -22.32 17.20
C ILE A 399 -20.52 -21.15 16.34
N GLY A 400 -21.39 -20.69 15.43
CA GLY A 400 -21.15 -19.53 14.58
C GLY A 400 -22.29 -18.50 14.70
N ARG A 401 -22.23 -17.57 15.65
CA ARG A 401 -23.24 -16.50 15.83
C ARG A 401 -22.65 -15.16 15.40
N ARG A 402 -23.36 -14.43 14.54
CA ARG A 402 -22.97 -13.09 14.15
C ARG A 402 -23.88 -12.05 14.79
N PRO A 403 -23.49 -11.38 15.87
CA PRO A 403 -24.27 -10.35 16.52
C PRO A 403 -24.36 -9.08 15.67
N VAL A 404 -25.28 -9.03 14.72
CA VAL A 404 -25.54 -7.83 13.90
C VAL A 404 -26.02 -6.65 14.72
N GLU A 405 -26.55 -6.93 15.91
CA GLU A 405 -26.96 -5.96 16.92
C GLU A 405 -25.82 -5.10 17.44
N GLY A 406 -24.59 -5.65 17.41
CA GLY A 406 -23.36 -4.95 17.83
C GLY A 406 -22.81 -3.95 16.79
N GLY A 407 -23.40 -3.94 15.58
CA GLY A 407 -22.94 -3.12 14.46
C GLY A 407 -21.69 -3.67 13.77
N PRO A 408 -21.21 -2.98 12.73
CA PRO A 408 -19.99 -3.36 12.01
C PRO A 408 -18.75 -3.17 12.88
N ARG A 409 -17.67 -3.86 12.54
CA ARG A 409 -16.35 -3.53 13.05
C ARG A 409 -15.86 -2.27 12.37
N VAL A 410 -15.40 -1.30 13.16
CA VAL A 410 -14.89 -0.03 12.67
C VAL A 410 -13.51 0.21 13.24
N PHE A 411 -12.56 0.57 12.38
CA PHE A 411 -11.17 0.81 12.69
C PHE A 411 -10.84 2.25 12.31
N GLU A 412 -10.87 3.14 13.29
CA GLU A 412 -10.54 4.55 13.13
C GLU A 412 -9.05 4.75 13.40
N GLN A 413 -8.32 5.26 12.42
CA GLN A 413 -6.91 5.59 12.57
C GLN A 413 -6.67 7.10 12.52
N GLU A 414 -5.85 7.56 13.45
CA GLU A 414 -5.26 8.89 13.46
C GLU A 414 -3.74 8.76 13.35
N VAL A 415 -3.14 9.32 12.29
CA VAL A 415 -1.70 9.32 12.06
C VAL A 415 -1.18 10.75 12.07
N ASN A 416 -0.25 11.03 12.98
CA ASN A 416 0.40 12.33 13.13
C ASN A 416 1.87 12.21 12.72
N THR A 417 2.27 12.98 11.71
CA THR A 417 3.65 13.06 11.22
C THR A 417 4.23 14.44 11.54
N GLN A 418 5.41 14.44 12.13
CA GLN A 418 6.21 15.63 12.41
C GLN A 418 7.56 15.46 11.73
N TYR A 419 7.98 16.48 11.03
CA TYR A 419 9.28 16.53 10.36
C TYR A 419 9.93 17.88 10.62
N PHE A 420 11.20 17.84 10.97
CA PHE A 420 12.04 19.01 11.16
C PHE A 420 13.41 18.74 10.54
N ALA A 421 13.88 19.64 9.71
CA ALA A 421 15.22 19.58 9.15
C ALA A 421 15.85 20.96 9.14
N THR A 422 17.15 21.01 9.38
CA THR A 422 17.95 22.24 9.28
C THR A 422 19.34 21.89 8.75
N GLY A 423 19.98 22.84 8.10
CA GLY A 423 21.32 22.62 7.57
C GLY A 423 21.98 23.87 7.06
N LEU A 424 23.24 23.69 6.74
CA LEU A 424 24.09 24.69 6.08
C LEU A 424 24.50 24.13 4.73
N VAL A 425 24.38 24.94 3.71
CA VAL A 425 24.86 24.64 2.35
C VAL A 425 25.86 25.73 1.99
N GLY A 426 27.01 25.34 1.47
CA GLY A 426 28.03 26.32 1.17
C GLY A 426 28.95 25.91 0.04
N GLN A 427 29.75 26.91 -0.38
CA GLN A 427 30.85 26.74 -1.32
C GLN A 427 32.06 27.51 -0.85
N PHE A 428 33.21 27.07 -1.31
CA PHE A 428 34.45 27.81 -1.17
C PHE A 428 35.38 27.55 -2.35
N GLN A 429 36.30 28.48 -2.60
CA GLN A 429 37.31 28.31 -3.65
C GLN A 429 38.62 27.80 -3.03
N ALA A 430 39.15 26.69 -3.58
CA ALA A 430 40.44 26.18 -3.20
C ALA A 430 41.10 25.49 -4.40
N ALA A 431 42.41 25.71 -4.60
CA ALA A 431 43.19 25.17 -5.71
C ALA A 431 42.54 25.45 -7.11
N ASP A 432 42.10 26.70 -7.30
CA ASP A 432 41.41 27.18 -8.51
C ASP A 432 40.12 26.42 -8.89
N ARG A 433 39.43 25.86 -7.88
CA ARG A 433 38.18 25.05 -8.04
C ARG A 433 37.16 25.43 -7.00
N SER A 434 35.87 25.25 -7.40
CA SER A 434 34.75 25.40 -6.48
C SER A 434 34.51 24.09 -5.74
N TRP A 435 34.47 24.19 -4.41
CA TRP A 435 34.12 23.12 -3.50
C TRP A 435 32.72 23.39 -2.93
N PHE A 436 31.85 22.42 -3.05
CA PHE A 436 30.49 22.50 -2.52
C PHE A 436 30.38 21.55 -1.34
N TRP A 437 29.74 22.03 -0.27
CA TRP A 437 29.51 21.25 0.93
C TRP A 437 28.14 21.49 1.49
N ASP A 438 27.62 20.51 2.21
CA ASP A 438 26.40 20.66 3.01
C ASP A 438 26.50 19.85 4.30
N LEU A 439 25.84 20.37 5.34
CA LEU A 439 25.63 19.73 6.63
C LEU A 439 24.13 19.75 6.91
N ASN A 440 23.55 18.59 7.19
CA ASN A 440 22.12 18.50 7.43
C ASN A 440 21.85 17.72 8.72
N GLY A 441 20.90 18.20 9.51
CA GLY A 441 20.33 17.50 10.64
C GLY A 441 18.81 17.37 10.45
N MET A 442 18.26 16.20 10.70
CA MET A 442 16.82 15.94 10.57
C MET A 442 16.32 15.08 11.72
N TYR A 443 15.13 15.41 12.18
CA TYR A 443 14.32 14.57 13.06
C TYR A 443 12.92 14.45 12.49
N SER A 444 12.42 13.22 12.42
CA SER A 444 11.06 12.94 11.98
C SER A 444 10.41 11.87 12.83
N LYS A 445 9.13 12.05 13.08
CA LYS A 445 8.31 11.16 13.91
C LYS A 445 6.97 10.95 13.25
N ASN A 446 6.60 9.67 13.11
CA ASN A 446 5.28 9.25 12.69
C ASN A 446 4.64 8.47 13.84
N LYS A 447 3.45 8.87 14.27
CA LYS A 447 2.70 8.24 15.35
C LYS A 447 1.29 7.95 14.90
N ALA A 448 0.85 6.70 15.10
CA ALA A 448 -0.52 6.26 14.85
C ALA A 448 -1.23 5.83 16.13
N GLU A 449 -2.52 6.12 16.20
CA GLU A 449 -3.45 5.57 17.18
C GLU A 449 -4.64 5.00 16.42
N GLN A 450 -5.02 3.74 16.71
CA GLN A 450 -6.19 3.08 16.16
C GLN A 450 -7.18 2.79 17.25
N THR A 451 -8.44 3.18 17.03
CA THR A 451 -9.56 2.84 17.92
C THR A 451 -10.43 1.83 17.19
N ASN A 452 -10.62 0.67 17.82
CA ASN A 452 -11.37 -0.46 17.27
C ASN A 452 -12.71 -0.57 18.00
N TYR A 453 -13.80 -0.64 17.21
CA TYR A 453 -15.17 -0.82 17.67
C TYR A 453 -15.78 -2.08 17.06
N GLY A 454 -16.80 -2.62 17.73
CA GLY A 454 -17.65 -3.67 17.18
C GLY A 454 -17.12 -5.10 17.36
N SER A 455 -16.01 -5.31 18.08
CA SER A 455 -15.53 -6.63 18.49
C SER A 455 -15.84 -6.91 19.96
N TYR A 456 -15.44 -8.07 20.48
CA TYR A 456 -15.89 -8.59 21.77
C TYR A 456 -14.72 -8.98 22.69
N ASP A 457 -14.98 -8.89 24.01
CA ASP A 457 -14.16 -9.47 25.08
C ASP A 457 -14.60 -10.91 25.29
N ILE A 458 -13.80 -11.86 24.77
CA ILE A 458 -14.11 -13.30 24.78
C ILE A 458 -14.15 -13.87 26.20
N TYR A 459 -13.37 -13.34 27.15
CA TYR A 459 -13.44 -13.73 28.53
C TYR A 459 -14.80 -13.39 29.13
N LYS A 460 -15.32 -12.18 28.85
CA LYS A 460 -16.66 -11.78 29.30
C LYS A 460 -17.79 -12.53 28.60
N VAL A 461 -17.59 -12.87 27.33
CA VAL A 461 -18.51 -13.74 26.57
C VAL A 461 -18.55 -15.12 27.21
N ASN A 462 -17.41 -15.69 27.53
CA ASN A 462 -17.30 -17.00 28.19
C ASN A 462 -18.04 -17.01 29.54
N MET A 463 -17.83 -15.97 30.35
CA MET A 463 -18.53 -15.80 31.62
C MET A 463 -20.06 -15.68 31.45
N ALA A 464 -20.51 -14.92 30.44
CA ALA A 464 -21.94 -14.70 30.17
C ALA A 464 -22.65 -15.92 29.55
N LEU A 465 -21.91 -16.86 28.95
CA LEU A 465 -22.40 -18.12 28.40
C LEU A 465 -22.28 -19.29 29.41
N GLY A 466 -21.50 -19.11 30.47
CA GLY A 466 -21.25 -20.11 31.50
C GLY A 466 -22.40 -20.21 32.52
N ASP A 467 -22.05 -20.59 33.76
CA ASP A 467 -23.01 -20.69 34.87
C ASP A 467 -23.61 -19.31 35.23
N PRO A 468 -24.95 -19.13 35.15
CA PRO A 468 -25.61 -17.88 35.46
C PRO A 468 -25.43 -17.42 36.92
N ALA A 469 -25.13 -18.32 37.85
CA ALA A 469 -24.83 -17.96 39.22
C ALA A 469 -23.51 -17.19 39.36
N ILE A 470 -22.49 -17.57 38.57
CA ILE A 470 -21.21 -16.87 38.50
C ILE A 470 -21.39 -15.50 37.83
N CYS A 471 -22.19 -15.43 36.77
CA CYS A 471 -22.51 -14.18 36.10
C CYS A 471 -23.24 -13.24 37.05
N ALA A 472 -24.25 -13.73 37.78
CA ALA A 472 -25.02 -12.90 38.75
C ALA A 472 -24.15 -12.39 39.91
N ALA A 473 -23.11 -13.10 40.30
CA ALA A 473 -22.15 -12.68 41.31
C ALA A 473 -21.13 -11.65 40.80
N THR A 474 -21.03 -11.46 39.48
CA THR A 474 -20.08 -10.56 38.85
C THR A 474 -20.74 -9.24 38.46
N PRO A 475 -20.29 -8.09 39.01
CA PRO A 475 -20.90 -6.79 38.72
C PRO A 475 -20.96 -6.47 37.25
N GLY A 476 -22.15 -6.20 36.71
CA GLY A 476 -22.40 -5.81 35.32
C GLY A 476 -22.55 -6.99 34.36
N CYS A 477 -22.30 -8.24 34.78
CA CYS A 477 -22.51 -9.41 33.94
C CYS A 477 -24.00 -9.65 33.64
N VAL A 478 -24.32 -9.92 32.38
CA VAL A 478 -25.66 -10.26 31.90
C VAL A 478 -25.54 -11.56 31.12
N PRO A 479 -26.31 -12.61 31.41
CA PRO A 479 -26.31 -13.84 30.65
C PRO A 479 -26.55 -13.54 29.15
N LEU A 480 -25.74 -14.13 28.28
CA LEU A 480 -25.74 -13.85 26.84
C LEU A 480 -26.67 -14.80 26.08
N ASN A 481 -27.53 -14.23 25.24
CA ASN A 481 -28.43 -15.00 24.37
C ASN A 481 -27.91 -15.08 22.93
N ILE A 482 -27.17 -16.13 22.60
CA ILE A 482 -26.69 -16.41 21.24
C ILE A 482 -27.65 -17.28 20.43
N PHE A 483 -28.74 -17.77 21.03
CA PHE A 483 -29.63 -18.80 20.50
C PHE A 483 -30.91 -18.23 19.87
N GLY A 484 -31.33 -17.06 20.29
CA GLY A 484 -32.62 -16.46 19.91
C GLY A 484 -32.66 -15.76 18.54
N GLY A 485 -31.61 -15.88 17.73
CA GLY A 485 -31.55 -15.24 16.41
C GLY A 485 -31.35 -13.72 16.49
N VAL A 486 -31.72 -13.03 15.39
CA VAL A 486 -31.58 -11.57 15.28
C VAL A 486 -32.44 -10.84 16.32
N GLY A 487 -31.84 -9.89 17.03
CA GLY A 487 -32.51 -9.10 18.08
C GLY A 487 -32.48 -9.75 19.46
N SER A 488 -31.90 -10.95 19.62
CA SER A 488 -31.81 -11.64 20.92
C SER A 488 -30.71 -11.06 21.84
N ILE A 489 -29.70 -10.43 21.27
CA ILE A 489 -28.60 -9.81 22.02
C ILE A 489 -28.99 -8.36 22.34
N THR A 490 -29.30 -8.13 23.62
CA THR A 490 -29.79 -6.82 24.10
C THR A 490 -28.65 -5.79 24.23
N PRO A 491 -28.98 -4.48 24.31
CA PRO A 491 -27.97 -3.45 24.57
C PRO A 491 -27.19 -3.66 25.86
N ASP A 492 -27.81 -4.27 26.90
CA ASP A 492 -27.14 -4.56 28.18
C ASP A 492 -26.09 -5.68 28.01
N MET A 493 -26.41 -6.73 27.26
CA MET A 493 -25.48 -7.79 26.88
C MET A 493 -24.30 -7.21 26.10
N LEU A 494 -24.57 -6.36 25.09
CA LEU A 494 -23.52 -5.71 24.30
C LEU A 494 -22.61 -4.82 25.16
N ARG A 495 -23.18 -4.03 26.08
CA ARG A 495 -22.35 -3.20 26.99
C ARG A 495 -21.40 -4.03 27.84
N TRP A 496 -21.78 -5.24 28.18
CA TRP A 496 -20.93 -6.15 28.94
C TRP A 496 -19.77 -6.72 28.10
N ILE A 497 -20.04 -7.17 26.88
CA ILE A 497 -19.09 -7.92 26.06
C ILE A 497 -18.32 -7.09 25.05
N GLN A 498 -18.76 -5.87 24.70
CA GLN A 498 -18.20 -5.09 23.58
C GLN A 498 -17.32 -3.94 24.10
N PRO A 499 -16.01 -4.14 24.18
CA PRO A 499 -15.06 -3.11 24.58
C PRO A 499 -14.74 -2.17 23.41
N VAL A 500 -14.16 -1.02 23.73
CA VAL A 500 -13.44 -0.17 22.79
C VAL A 500 -11.96 -0.38 23.03
N VAL A 501 -11.24 -0.83 22.00
CA VAL A 501 -9.82 -1.20 22.06
C VAL A 501 -9.00 -0.14 21.37
N ARG A 502 -7.81 0.20 21.91
CA ARG A 502 -6.92 1.23 21.38
C ARG A 502 -5.49 0.76 21.27
N ASP A 503 -5.01 0.73 20.05
CA ASP A 503 -3.63 0.37 19.72
C ASP A 503 -2.83 1.61 19.33
N ARG A 504 -1.53 1.63 19.64
CA ARG A 504 -0.64 2.75 19.33
C ARG A 504 0.64 2.25 18.71
N SER A 505 1.13 2.97 17.71
CA SER A 505 2.46 2.74 17.17
C SER A 505 3.21 4.04 16.91
N GLN A 506 4.52 3.94 16.79
CA GLN A 506 5.39 5.08 16.57
C GLN A 506 6.66 4.65 15.86
N ASN A 507 7.07 5.42 14.85
CA ASN A 507 8.38 5.36 14.22
C ASN A 507 9.06 6.72 14.34
N GLU A 508 10.35 6.71 14.66
CA GLU A 508 11.21 7.89 14.74
C GLU A 508 12.46 7.68 13.90
N LEU A 509 12.89 8.74 13.24
CA LEU A 509 14.12 8.80 12.47
C LEU A 509 14.87 10.08 12.83
N SER A 510 16.12 9.91 13.29
CA SER A 510 17.09 10.98 13.45
C SER A 510 18.21 10.78 12.44
N LEU A 511 18.63 11.85 11.77
CA LEU A 511 19.63 11.78 10.72
C LEU A 511 20.57 12.99 10.78
N PHE A 512 21.84 12.73 10.55
CA PHE A 512 22.86 13.75 10.30
C PHE A 512 23.65 13.38 9.05
N THR A 513 23.87 14.34 8.15
CA THR A 513 24.72 14.14 6.96
C THR A 513 25.73 15.27 6.81
N ALA A 514 26.90 14.93 6.28
CA ALA A 514 27.92 15.87 5.87
C ALA A 514 28.44 15.45 4.49
N ASN A 515 28.31 16.31 3.51
CA ASN A 515 28.63 16.02 2.11
C ASN A 515 29.63 17.05 1.58
N LEU A 516 30.49 16.59 0.64
CA LEU A 516 31.48 17.42 -0.05
C LEU A 516 31.59 16.97 -1.49
N SER A 517 31.58 17.92 -2.43
CA SER A 517 31.78 17.64 -3.86
C SER A 517 32.64 18.72 -4.54
N SER A 518 33.44 18.31 -5.50
CA SER A 518 34.31 19.21 -6.29
C SER A 518 34.79 18.51 -7.57
N GLU A 519 35.52 19.25 -8.37
CA GLU A 519 36.36 18.73 -9.44
C GLU A 519 37.77 18.47 -8.91
N LEU A 520 38.38 17.30 -9.13
CA LEU A 520 39.70 16.92 -8.62
C LEU A 520 40.84 17.42 -9.52
N PHE A 521 40.81 17.02 -10.77
CA PHE A 521 41.78 17.39 -11.81
C PHE A 521 41.13 17.28 -13.19
N THR A 522 41.72 17.90 -14.20
CA THR A 522 41.20 17.91 -15.56
C THR A 522 41.99 16.97 -16.44
N LEU A 523 41.32 15.96 -17.02
CA LEU A 523 41.82 15.09 -18.08
C LEU A 523 41.65 15.79 -19.44
N PRO A 524 42.28 15.28 -20.52
CA PRO A 524 42.05 15.80 -21.86
C PRO A 524 40.56 15.79 -22.29
N ALA A 525 39.76 14.92 -21.68
CA ALA A 525 38.32 14.77 -21.94
C ALA A 525 37.42 15.65 -21.07
N GLY A 526 37.96 16.28 -20.02
CA GLY A 526 37.22 17.13 -19.08
C GLY A 526 37.62 16.90 -17.62
N PRO A 527 36.95 17.59 -16.69
CA PRO A 527 37.25 17.47 -15.28
C PRO A 527 36.80 16.12 -14.69
N VAL A 528 37.62 15.53 -13.82
CA VAL A 528 37.20 14.44 -12.94
C VAL A 528 36.48 15.03 -11.75
N SER A 529 35.20 14.72 -11.59
CA SER A 529 34.39 15.19 -10.48
C SER A 529 34.20 14.11 -9.43
N PHE A 530 34.04 14.51 -8.18
CA PHE A 530 33.75 13.60 -7.09
C PHE A 530 32.69 14.14 -6.14
N ALA A 531 32.04 13.23 -5.42
CA ALA A 531 31.29 13.53 -4.21
C ALA A 531 31.61 12.50 -3.14
N THR A 532 31.71 12.94 -1.89
CA THR A 532 31.90 12.09 -0.73
C THR A 532 31.08 12.60 0.42
N GLY A 533 30.73 11.73 1.35
CA GLY A 533 30.00 12.15 2.52
C GLY A 533 29.95 11.09 3.60
N TYR A 534 29.46 11.55 4.73
CA TYR A 534 29.18 10.75 5.93
C TYR A 534 27.72 10.93 6.30
N GLU A 535 27.06 9.84 6.71
CA GLU A 535 25.70 9.83 7.21
C GLU A 535 25.62 9.01 8.50
N TYR A 536 25.04 9.60 9.53
CA TYR A 536 24.59 8.90 10.73
C TYR A 536 23.08 8.95 10.79
N ARG A 537 22.45 7.80 11.06
CA ARG A 537 21.01 7.75 11.31
C ARG A 537 20.68 6.77 12.40
N LYS A 538 19.59 7.09 13.13
CA LYS A 538 19.00 6.23 14.14
C LYS A 538 17.53 6.05 13.86
N TYR A 539 17.09 4.81 13.84
CA TYR A 539 15.68 4.41 13.78
C TYR A 539 15.23 3.90 15.13
N GLU A 540 14.02 4.29 15.54
CA GLU A 540 13.34 3.78 16.72
C GLU A 540 11.90 3.47 16.35
N GLY A 541 11.40 2.27 16.74
CA GLY A 541 10.04 1.85 16.48
C GLY A 541 9.41 1.22 17.70
N ARG A 542 8.11 1.48 17.89
CA ARG A 542 7.33 0.93 19.01
C ARG A 542 5.89 0.70 18.59
N TYR A 543 5.34 -0.42 19.06
CA TYR A 543 3.93 -0.76 18.97
C TYR A 543 3.42 -1.23 20.34
N ASP A 544 2.37 -0.58 20.82
CA ASP A 544 1.71 -0.87 22.09
C ASP A 544 0.24 -1.22 21.80
N PRO A 545 -0.12 -2.51 21.71
CA PRO A 545 -1.51 -2.94 21.61
C PRO A 545 -2.26 -2.72 22.92
N ASP A 546 -3.59 -2.70 22.84
CA ASP A 546 -4.46 -2.59 23.99
C ASP A 546 -4.23 -3.74 24.97
N PRO A 547 -4.28 -3.51 26.29
CA PRO A 547 -4.13 -4.57 27.29
C PRO A 547 -5.06 -5.78 27.08
N LEU A 548 -6.31 -5.60 26.62
CA LEU A 548 -7.22 -6.71 26.34
C LEU A 548 -6.70 -7.61 25.20
N THR A 549 -6.06 -6.99 24.20
CA THR A 549 -5.39 -7.71 23.10
C THR A 549 -4.20 -8.52 23.62
N VAL A 550 -3.36 -7.89 24.46
CA VAL A 550 -2.16 -8.52 25.03
C VAL A 550 -2.46 -9.75 25.87
N ILE A 551 -3.53 -9.70 26.68
CA ILE A 551 -3.91 -10.83 27.54
C ILE A 551 -4.78 -11.86 26.83
N GLY A 552 -5.06 -11.70 25.52
CA GLY A 552 -5.82 -12.66 24.73
C GLY A 552 -7.34 -12.64 24.96
N HIS A 553 -7.87 -11.61 25.61
CA HIS A 553 -9.32 -11.46 25.84
C HIS A 553 -10.07 -10.87 24.65
N TYR A 554 -9.38 -10.12 23.79
CA TYR A 554 -9.99 -9.49 22.62
C TYR A 554 -10.25 -10.52 21.52
N ASN A 555 -11.46 -10.55 20.97
CA ASN A 555 -11.84 -11.48 19.90
C ASN A 555 -11.24 -11.11 18.52
N GLY A 556 -10.87 -9.86 18.35
CA GLY A 556 -10.14 -9.43 17.14
C GLY A 556 -8.74 -10.01 17.07
N VAL A 557 -7.88 -9.39 16.26
CA VAL A 557 -6.52 -9.89 16.03
C VAL A 557 -5.65 -9.74 17.28
N PRO A 558 -5.19 -10.83 17.91
CA PRO A 558 -4.27 -10.74 19.02
C PRO A 558 -2.88 -10.32 18.57
N SER A 559 -2.23 -9.48 19.37
CA SER A 559 -0.88 -9.00 19.13
C SER A 559 -0.20 -8.66 20.46
N LEU A 560 1.13 -8.67 20.45
CA LEU A 560 1.95 -8.35 21.61
C LEU A 560 2.75 -7.06 21.34
N PRO A 561 3.23 -6.36 22.39
CA PRO A 561 4.06 -5.18 22.23
C PRO A 561 5.34 -5.48 21.43
N THR A 562 5.71 -4.54 20.58
CA THR A 562 6.96 -4.55 19.80
C THR A 562 7.74 -3.29 20.09
N SER A 563 9.05 -3.39 20.28
CA SER A 563 9.93 -2.22 20.37
C SER A 563 11.34 -2.57 19.97
N GLY A 564 12.02 -1.64 19.30
CA GLY A 564 13.39 -1.82 18.90
C GLY A 564 14.00 -0.52 18.37
N SER A 565 15.31 -0.54 18.22
CA SER A 565 16.07 0.54 17.60
C SER A 565 17.34 0.00 16.99
N TYR A 566 17.87 0.68 15.99
CA TYR A 566 19.19 0.48 15.46
C TYR A 566 19.77 1.81 14.97
N ASP A 567 21.08 1.88 14.94
CA ASP A 567 21.83 3.00 14.37
C ASP A 567 22.77 2.53 13.27
N VAL A 568 23.10 3.46 12.40
CA VAL A 568 23.88 3.22 11.19
C VAL A 568 24.87 4.33 11.00
N ASN A 569 26.13 3.95 10.70
CA ASN A 569 27.18 4.86 10.27
C ASN A 569 27.56 4.53 8.84
N GLU A 570 27.53 5.50 7.95
CA GLU A 570 27.80 5.29 6.54
C GLU A 570 28.78 6.31 5.98
N ALA A 571 29.63 5.86 5.06
CA ALA A 571 30.48 6.74 4.27
C ALA A 571 30.43 6.33 2.80
N TYR A 572 30.39 7.30 1.89
CA TYR A 572 30.34 7.05 0.47
C TYR A 572 31.35 7.87 -0.32
N LEU A 573 31.68 7.37 -1.50
CA LEU A 573 32.47 8.07 -2.52
C LEU A 573 31.84 7.83 -3.90
N GLU A 574 31.66 8.90 -4.65
CA GLU A 574 31.24 8.90 -6.05
C GLU A 574 32.30 9.61 -6.89
N LEU A 575 32.67 9.04 -8.04
CA LEU A 575 33.59 9.62 -9.01
C LEU A 575 32.93 9.64 -10.39
N SER A 576 33.08 10.74 -11.11
CA SER A 576 32.75 10.86 -12.53
C SER A 576 34.00 11.17 -13.31
N VAL A 577 34.37 10.24 -14.20
CA VAL A 577 35.63 10.29 -14.95
C VAL A 577 35.33 10.37 -16.46
N PRO A 578 35.56 11.51 -17.13
CA PRO A 578 35.44 11.60 -18.56
C PRO A 578 36.60 10.87 -19.21
N ILE A 579 36.32 9.84 -20.05
CA ILE A 579 37.34 8.98 -20.68
C ILE A 579 37.83 9.57 -21.98
N PHE A 580 36.90 10.02 -22.84
CA PHE A 580 37.23 10.77 -24.04
C PHE A 580 36.14 11.80 -24.37
N ALA A 581 36.50 12.83 -25.13
CA ALA A 581 35.60 13.81 -25.71
C ALA A 581 36.05 14.11 -27.15
N LYS A 582 35.06 14.24 -28.10
CA LYS A 582 35.26 14.56 -29.51
C LYS A 582 36.32 13.69 -30.20
N SER A 583 36.13 12.37 -30.13
CA SER A 583 37.03 11.37 -30.66
C SER A 583 36.42 10.61 -31.84
N ALA A 584 37.25 9.77 -32.53
CA ALA A 584 36.73 8.86 -33.56
C ALA A 584 35.75 7.81 -33.01
N LEU A 585 35.72 7.61 -31.67
CA LEU A 585 34.81 6.68 -31.00
C LEU A 585 33.51 7.31 -30.57
N GLY A 586 33.30 8.62 -30.74
CA GLY A 586 32.12 9.34 -30.41
C GLY A 586 32.37 10.70 -29.72
N GLU A 587 31.28 11.37 -29.38
CA GLU A 587 31.32 12.72 -28.83
C GLU A 587 31.84 12.77 -27.40
N LYS A 588 31.41 11.81 -26.55
CA LYS A 588 31.78 11.78 -25.12
C LYS A 588 31.58 10.38 -24.52
N LEU A 589 32.51 9.96 -23.68
CA LEU A 589 32.37 8.78 -22.83
C LEU A 589 32.68 9.15 -21.38
N ASP A 590 31.70 8.98 -20.49
CA ASP A 590 31.84 9.20 -19.06
C ASP A 590 31.71 7.87 -18.31
N LEU A 591 32.63 7.61 -17.38
CA LEU A 591 32.57 6.51 -16.42
C LEU A 591 32.16 7.06 -15.06
N SER A 592 31.18 6.45 -14.42
CA SER A 592 30.80 6.71 -13.03
C SER A 592 31.15 5.52 -12.15
N LEU A 593 31.75 5.81 -11.03
CA LEU A 593 32.12 4.83 -10.01
C LEU A 593 31.55 5.33 -8.68
N ALA A 594 30.83 4.49 -7.96
CA ALA A 594 30.38 4.82 -6.63
C ALA A 594 30.54 3.63 -5.69
N GLY A 595 30.75 3.91 -4.42
CA GLY A 595 30.81 2.90 -3.38
C GLY A 595 30.39 3.49 -2.06
N ARG A 596 29.65 2.70 -1.27
CA ARG A 596 29.21 3.06 0.08
C ARG A 596 29.54 1.92 1.04
N TYR A 597 30.07 2.28 2.19
CA TYR A 597 30.22 1.38 3.31
C TYR A 597 29.25 1.79 4.40
N SER A 598 28.43 0.85 4.85
CA SER A 598 27.39 1.03 5.83
C SER A 598 27.63 0.07 7.00
N ASP A 599 27.70 0.59 8.23
CA ASP A 599 27.90 -0.18 9.45
C ASP A 599 26.67 -0.05 10.36
N TYR A 600 25.97 -1.18 10.52
CA TYR A 600 24.73 -1.30 11.26
C TYR A 600 24.95 -1.93 12.63
N SER A 601 24.32 -1.38 13.65
CA SER A 601 24.38 -1.93 15.01
C SER A 601 23.76 -3.32 15.16
N THR A 602 22.98 -3.78 14.16
CA THR A 602 22.28 -5.06 14.18
C THR A 602 23.04 -6.21 13.53
N PHE A 603 23.74 -5.97 12.42
CA PHE A 603 24.40 -7.04 11.65
C PHE A 603 25.82 -6.68 11.17
N GLY A 604 26.32 -5.43 11.44
CA GLY A 604 27.66 -4.98 11.06
C GLY A 604 27.73 -4.35 9.67
N GLY A 605 28.87 -4.53 8.98
CA GLY A 605 29.23 -3.76 7.80
C GLY A 605 28.82 -4.38 6.47
N GLU A 606 28.29 -3.57 5.56
CA GLU A 606 28.01 -3.91 4.16
C GLU A 606 28.64 -2.89 3.22
N PHE A 607 29.20 -3.37 2.10
CA PHE A 607 29.77 -2.51 1.07
C PHE A 607 29.01 -2.67 -0.25
N THR A 608 28.57 -1.56 -0.84
CA THR A 608 27.76 -1.54 -2.05
C THR A 608 28.43 -0.72 -3.17
N PRO A 609 29.01 -1.36 -4.20
CA PRO A 609 29.58 -0.67 -5.36
C PRO A 609 28.50 -0.38 -6.42
N LYS A 610 28.76 0.66 -7.23
CA LYS A 610 28.02 0.95 -8.48
C LYS A 610 28.97 1.40 -9.57
N TYR A 611 28.72 0.92 -10.78
CA TYR A 611 29.48 1.25 -11.99
C TYR A 611 28.49 1.73 -13.04
N GLY A 612 28.76 2.87 -13.65
CA GLY A 612 27.93 3.43 -14.71
C GLY A 612 28.78 3.89 -15.89
N LEU A 613 28.26 3.71 -17.11
CA LEU A 613 28.85 4.19 -18.33
C LEU A 613 27.82 4.97 -19.12
N ARG A 614 28.16 6.18 -19.55
CA ARG A 614 27.38 7.00 -20.46
C ARG A 614 28.24 7.31 -21.69
N TRP A 615 27.82 6.77 -22.85
CA TRP A 615 28.50 6.97 -24.10
C TRP A 615 27.64 7.72 -25.08
N GLN A 616 27.94 8.97 -25.29
CA GLN A 616 27.37 9.79 -26.33
C GLN A 616 28.10 9.48 -27.65
N VAL A 617 27.51 8.59 -28.43
CA VAL A 617 28.09 8.12 -29.71
C VAL A 617 28.06 9.22 -30.77
N THR A 618 26.91 9.92 -30.84
CA THR A 618 26.68 11.11 -31.65
C THR A 618 25.95 12.16 -30.81
N ASN A 619 25.76 13.35 -31.38
CA ASN A 619 24.95 14.38 -30.70
C ASN A 619 23.49 13.93 -30.44
N ASP A 620 23.01 12.95 -31.22
CA ASP A 620 21.64 12.47 -31.25
C ASP A 620 21.44 11.12 -30.54
N PHE A 621 22.53 10.42 -30.21
CA PHE A 621 22.44 9.04 -29.72
C PHE A 621 23.36 8.81 -28.53
N VAL A 622 22.75 8.43 -27.40
CA VAL A 622 23.43 8.16 -26.15
C VAL A 622 23.16 6.71 -25.74
N LEU A 623 24.19 5.94 -25.46
CA LEU A 623 24.14 4.66 -24.79
C LEU A 623 24.44 4.84 -23.32
N ARG A 624 23.72 4.13 -22.47
CA ARG A 624 23.97 4.13 -21.04
C ARG A 624 23.82 2.72 -20.47
N THR A 625 24.63 2.41 -19.47
CA THR A 625 24.54 1.15 -18.73
C THR A 625 24.97 1.37 -17.30
N SER A 626 24.34 0.65 -16.37
CA SER A 626 24.73 0.63 -14.96
C SER A 626 24.73 -0.80 -14.41
N TYR A 627 25.62 -1.04 -13.46
CA TYR A 627 25.61 -2.20 -12.57
C TYR A 627 25.73 -1.71 -11.13
N ALA A 628 24.86 -2.15 -10.27
CA ALA A 628 24.85 -1.78 -8.85
C ALA A 628 24.61 -3.00 -7.97
N GLU A 629 25.37 -3.09 -6.90
CA GLU A 629 25.03 -3.94 -5.77
C GLU A 629 24.30 -3.10 -4.71
N GLY A 630 23.36 -3.72 -4.03
CA GLY A 630 22.54 -3.06 -3.02
C GLY A 630 22.20 -4.02 -1.90
N PHE A 631 21.69 -3.47 -0.81
CA PHE A 631 21.15 -4.26 0.28
C PHE A 631 19.98 -3.56 0.94
N ARG A 632 19.18 -4.33 1.68
CA ARG A 632 18.16 -3.82 2.61
C ARG A 632 18.36 -4.45 3.98
N ALA A 633 18.50 -3.61 4.96
CA ALA A 633 18.52 -4.05 6.35
C ALA A 633 17.13 -4.54 6.78
N PRO A 634 17.04 -5.58 7.62
CA PRO A 634 15.77 -5.91 8.26
C PRO A 634 15.24 -4.72 9.06
N SER A 635 13.94 -4.44 8.95
CA SER A 635 13.29 -3.37 9.70
C SER A 635 13.07 -3.76 11.17
N ILE A 636 12.70 -2.76 12.01
CA ILE A 636 12.39 -3.01 13.43
C ILE A 636 11.23 -4.00 13.55
N GLY A 637 10.20 -3.89 12.72
CA GLY A 637 9.08 -4.82 12.71
C GLY A 637 9.48 -6.23 12.28
N GLU A 638 10.41 -6.36 11.33
CA GLU A 638 10.93 -7.65 10.87
C GLU A 638 11.85 -8.31 11.90
N LEU A 639 12.66 -7.55 12.64
CA LEU A 639 13.56 -8.10 13.67
C LEU A 639 12.84 -8.40 14.98
N TYR A 640 12.06 -7.45 15.48
CA TYR A 640 11.54 -7.45 16.84
C TYR A 640 10.02 -7.58 16.92
N GLY A 641 9.35 -7.71 15.77
CA GLY A 641 7.90 -7.88 15.70
C GLY A 641 7.45 -9.07 16.53
N SER A 642 6.59 -8.81 17.50
CA SER A 642 6.03 -9.85 18.35
C SER A 642 5.10 -10.76 17.57
N ALA A 643 4.83 -11.95 18.11
CA ALA A 643 3.84 -12.84 17.52
C ALA A 643 2.48 -12.13 17.43
N ALA A 644 1.90 -12.19 16.25
CA ALA A 644 0.61 -11.61 15.92
C ALA A 644 -0.20 -12.60 15.08
N ARG A 645 -1.50 -12.36 14.93
CA ARG A 645 -2.39 -13.18 14.12
C ARG A 645 -2.73 -12.50 12.82
N ALA A 646 -2.75 -13.29 11.74
CA ALA A 646 -3.42 -12.95 10.49
C ALA A 646 -4.48 -14.01 10.18
N ASP A 647 -5.71 -13.58 9.89
CA ASP A 647 -6.81 -14.48 9.52
C ASP A 647 -6.90 -14.57 8.00
N LEU A 648 -6.09 -15.48 7.46
CA LEU A 648 -5.94 -15.63 6.01
C LEU A 648 -7.04 -16.52 5.45
N GLN A 649 -7.53 -16.19 4.27
CA GLN A 649 -8.44 -17.06 3.55
C GLN A 649 -7.63 -18.20 2.91
N LEU A 650 -7.70 -19.37 3.51
CA LEU A 650 -6.95 -20.55 3.11
C LEU A 650 -7.90 -21.72 2.88
N PHE A 651 -7.54 -22.57 1.92
CA PHE A 651 -8.30 -23.77 1.57
C PHE A 651 -7.47 -24.99 1.91
N ASP A 652 -7.91 -25.72 2.93
CA ASP A 652 -7.21 -26.92 3.37
C ASP A 652 -7.26 -28.00 2.28
N PRO A 653 -6.10 -28.47 1.78
CA PRO A 653 -6.07 -29.50 0.73
C PRO A 653 -6.73 -30.81 1.15
N CYS A 654 -6.86 -31.07 2.46
CA CYS A 654 -7.53 -32.26 2.99
C CYS A 654 -9.05 -32.08 3.13
N SER A 655 -9.59 -30.87 2.88
CA SER A 655 -11.03 -30.64 2.96
C SER A 655 -11.78 -31.19 1.74
N VAL A 656 -12.94 -31.79 1.97
CA VAL A 656 -13.94 -32.02 0.94
C VAL A 656 -14.48 -30.66 0.51
N GLY A 657 -14.41 -30.36 -0.78
CA GLY A 657 -14.85 -29.06 -1.32
C GLY A 657 -16.37 -28.93 -1.40
N LEU A 658 -16.82 -27.73 -1.80
CA LEU A 658 -18.25 -27.46 -2.03
C LEU A 658 -18.85 -28.42 -3.04
N GLY A 659 -20.07 -28.92 -2.72
CA GLY A 659 -20.74 -29.92 -3.55
C GLY A 659 -20.20 -31.34 -3.47
N GLY A 660 -19.29 -31.62 -2.53
CA GLY A 660 -18.73 -32.94 -2.30
C GLY A 660 -17.54 -33.28 -3.21
N THR A 661 -16.88 -32.26 -3.77
CA THR A 661 -15.64 -32.45 -4.54
C THR A 661 -14.57 -33.10 -3.68
N PRO A 662 -13.82 -34.13 -4.20
CA PRO A 662 -12.76 -34.78 -3.44
C PRO A 662 -11.68 -33.80 -2.96
N PRO A 663 -11.04 -34.07 -1.82
CA PRO A 663 -9.88 -33.30 -1.37
C PRO A 663 -8.78 -33.23 -2.44
N ARG A 664 -8.05 -32.12 -2.51
CA ARG A 664 -6.89 -31.97 -3.40
C ARG A 664 -5.70 -32.80 -2.92
N GLY A 665 -5.53 -32.88 -1.61
CA GLY A 665 -4.47 -33.66 -0.98
C GLY A 665 -4.73 -35.17 -0.99
N SER A 666 -3.67 -35.97 -1.02
CA SER A 666 -3.80 -37.42 -1.00
C SER A 666 -4.41 -37.90 0.32
N ALA A 667 -5.35 -38.85 0.26
CA ALA A 667 -5.99 -39.43 1.46
C ALA A 667 -4.97 -40.03 2.46
N ALA A 668 -3.86 -40.57 1.96
CA ALA A 668 -2.80 -41.13 2.80
C ALA A 668 -2.05 -40.03 3.59
N ASN A 669 -1.70 -38.94 2.94
CA ASN A 669 -1.00 -37.83 3.59
C ASN A 669 -1.91 -37.07 4.57
N CYS A 670 -3.17 -36.86 4.20
CA CYS A 670 -4.16 -36.28 5.10
C CYS A 670 -4.37 -37.13 6.36
N ALA A 671 -4.47 -38.44 6.21
CA ALA A 671 -4.55 -39.36 7.36
C ALA A 671 -3.28 -39.34 8.23
N ALA A 672 -2.08 -39.23 7.61
CA ALA A 672 -0.81 -39.08 8.33
C ALA A 672 -0.75 -37.80 9.15
N LEU A 673 -1.41 -36.73 8.69
CA LEU A 673 -1.57 -35.45 9.39
C LEU A 673 -2.70 -35.45 10.43
N GLY A 674 -3.38 -36.58 10.64
CA GLY A 674 -4.45 -36.71 11.61
C GLY A 674 -5.82 -36.23 11.13
N VAL A 675 -6.01 -36.02 9.81
CA VAL A 675 -7.29 -35.54 9.26
C VAL A 675 -8.24 -36.74 9.05
N PRO A 676 -9.44 -36.74 9.66
CA PRO A 676 -10.45 -37.77 9.46
C PRO A 676 -10.96 -37.81 8.00
N GLY A 677 -11.33 -39.02 7.54
CA GLY A 677 -11.98 -39.17 6.23
C GLY A 677 -13.30 -38.38 6.16
N GLY A 678 -13.50 -37.61 5.09
CA GLY A 678 -14.69 -36.78 4.92
C GLY A 678 -14.65 -35.45 5.64
N PHE A 679 -13.46 -35.02 6.14
CA PHE A 679 -13.28 -33.70 6.73
C PHE A 679 -13.73 -32.58 5.78
N GLN A 680 -14.48 -31.62 6.31
CA GLN A 680 -14.92 -30.44 5.61
C GLN A 680 -14.56 -29.19 6.41
N GLN A 681 -13.77 -28.32 5.84
CA GLN A 681 -13.38 -27.07 6.47
C GLN A 681 -14.61 -26.19 6.72
N ALA A 682 -14.86 -25.86 7.98
CA ALA A 682 -16.05 -25.12 8.39
C ALA A 682 -15.89 -23.61 8.22
N ASN A 683 -14.68 -23.08 8.40
CA ASN A 683 -14.31 -21.68 8.26
C ASN A 683 -13.21 -21.55 7.21
N SER A 684 -13.43 -20.69 6.21
CA SER A 684 -12.43 -20.41 5.17
C SER A 684 -11.28 -19.53 5.66
N GLN A 685 -11.47 -18.80 6.76
CA GLN A 685 -10.39 -18.03 7.38
C GLN A 685 -9.68 -18.88 8.43
N ILE A 686 -8.39 -19.14 8.19
CA ILE A 686 -7.52 -19.86 9.13
C ILE A 686 -6.61 -18.87 9.82
N SER A 687 -6.53 -18.93 11.13
CA SER A 687 -5.64 -18.10 11.94
C SER A 687 -4.20 -18.54 11.79
N VAL A 688 -3.35 -17.65 11.29
CA VAL A 688 -1.92 -17.84 11.08
C VAL A 688 -1.15 -16.94 12.04
N THR A 689 -0.21 -17.48 12.77
CA THR A 689 0.70 -16.71 13.61
C THR A 689 1.83 -16.17 12.76
N THR A 690 1.96 -14.85 12.73
CA THR A 690 3.03 -14.10 12.07
C THR A 690 3.95 -13.48 13.11
N GLY A 691 5.05 -12.89 12.69
CA GLY A 691 5.94 -12.17 13.59
C GLY A 691 7.36 -12.04 13.05
N GLY A 692 8.15 -11.19 13.71
CA GLY A 692 9.53 -10.97 13.38
C GLY A 692 10.45 -12.13 13.75
N ASN A 693 11.69 -11.99 13.28
CA ASN A 693 12.78 -12.91 13.57
C ASN A 693 14.08 -12.12 13.76
N ALA A 694 14.64 -12.20 14.96
CA ALA A 694 15.87 -11.48 15.32
C ALA A 694 17.13 -12.02 14.62
N GLU A 695 17.04 -13.19 13.97
CA GLU A 695 18.15 -13.84 13.25
C GLU A 695 18.15 -13.52 11.75
N LEU A 696 17.37 -12.53 11.31
CA LEU A 696 17.31 -12.14 9.91
C LEU A 696 18.60 -11.44 9.47
N ASP A 697 19.13 -11.91 8.35
CA ASP A 697 20.22 -11.28 7.61
C ASP A 697 19.71 -10.20 6.66
N PRO A 698 20.55 -9.24 6.23
CA PRO A 698 20.17 -8.30 5.17
C PRO A 698 19.85 -9.01 3.85
N GLU A 699 18.85 -8.48 3.14
CA GLU A 699 18.67 -8.83 1.72
C GLU A 699 19.81 -8.21 0.91
N ARG A 700 20.33 -8.94 -0.09
CA ARG A 700 21.34 -8.42 -1.02
C ARG A 700 20.81 -8.40 -2.42
N SER A 701 21.13 -7.36 -3.18
CA SER A 701 20.65 -7.22 -4.56
C SER A 701 21.79 -6.95 -5.53
N ARG A 702 21.56 -7.38 -6.77
CA ARG A 702 22.34 -7.03 -7.96
C ARG A 702 21.38 -6.48 -9.00
N SER A 703 21.63 -5.24 -9.42
CA SER A 703 20.83 -4.56 -10.43
C SER A 703 21.69 -4.27 -11.64
N PHE A 704 21.15 -4.49 -12.83
CA PHE A 704 21.78 -4.17 -14.09
C PHE A 704 20.78 -3.44 -14.99
N SER A 705 21.19 -2.33 -15.57
CA SER A 705 20.43 -1.64 -16.60
C SER A 705 21.31 -1.30 -17.81
N ALA A 706 20.71 -1.36 -19.00
CA ALA A 706 21.36 -0.95 -20.25
C ALA A 706 20.33 -0.41 -21.23
N GLY A 707 20.64 0.71 -21.88
CA GLY A 707 19.67 1.32 -22.77
C GLY A 707 20.27 2.41 -23.62
N PHE A 708 19.40 3.06 -24.39
CA PHE A 708 19.77 4.20 -25.21
C PHE A 708 18.72 5.30 -25.18
N VAL A 709 19.16 6.51 -25.43
CA VAL A 709 18.32 7.67 -25.74
C VAL A 709 18.66 8.13 -27.14
N TRP A 710 17.65 8.25 -27.99
CA TRP A 710 17.78 8.70 -29.35
C TRP A 710 16.92 9.93 -29.60
N SER A 711 17.59 11.07 -29.84
CA SER A 711 16.99 12.40 -30.08
C SER A 711 17.43 12.90 -31.45
N PRO A 712 16.86 12.36 -32.56
CA PRO A 712 17.37 12.60 -33.90
C PRO A 712 17.31 14.07 -34.31
N TRP A 713 18.37 14.59 -34.89
CA TRP A 713 18.49 15.96 -35.36
C TRP A 713 17.36 16.36 -36.32
N PHE A 714 16.87 15.42 -37.15
CA PHE A 714 15.76 15.64 -38.10
C PHE A 714 14.40 15.70 -37.35
N GLY A 715 14.32 15.32 -36.12
CA GLY A 715 13.17 15.45 -35.21
C GLY A 715 13.25 16.67 -34.31
N SER A 716 14.35 17.47 -34.42
CA SER A 716 14.54 18.66 -33.58
C SER A 716 14.42 19.92 -34.44
N ASN A 717 13.53 20.85 -34.04
CA ASN A 717 13.25 22.11 -34.78
C ASN A 717 12.89 21.93 -36.25
N ALA A 718 12.26 20.79 -36.59
CA ALA A 718 11.78 20.49 -37.93
C ALA A 718 10.36 20.98 -38.17
N SER A 719 9.93 21.07 -39.45
CA SER A 719 8.56 21.49 -39.77
C SER A 719 7.45 20.57 -39.22
N TRP A 720 7.79 19.29 -38.91
CA TRP A 720 6.89 18.28 -38.39
C TRP A 720 7.13 17.97 -36.91
N SER A 721 8.24 18.42 -36.33
CA SER A 721 8.64 18.09 -34.96
C SER A 721 9.50 19.20 -34.37
N GLU A 722 9.18 19.66 -33.15
CA GLU A 722 10.04 20.53 -32.37
C GLU A 722 11.08 19.70 -31.59
N ARG A 723 10.62 18.58 -31.02
CA ARG A 723 11.46 17.63 -30.30
C ARG A 723 10.85 16.23 -30.40
N PHE A 724 11.71 15.26 -30.67
CA PHE A 724 11.35 13.85 -30.73
C PHE A 724 12.42 13.02 -30.04
N ASP A 725 12.06 12.31 -28.96
CA ASP A 725 12.97 11.48 -28.19
C ASP A 725 12.40 10.08 -28.05
N VAL A 726 13.26 9.09 -28.20
CA VAL A 726 12.96 7.68 -27.88
C VAL A 726 13.98 7.19 -26.89
N GLU A 727 13.47 6.63 -25.79
CA GLU A 727 14.27 6.01 -24.76
C GLU A 727 13.90 4.53 -24.66
N VAL A 728 14.90 3.66 -24.62
CA VAL A 728 14.72 2.23 -24.40
C VAL A 728 15.71 1.79 -23.33
N THR A 729 15.20 1.14 -22.29
CA THR A 729 16.01 0.64 -21.20
C THR A 729 15.64 -0.80 -20.87
N PHE A 730 16.62 -1.69 -20.88
CA PHE A 730 16.54 -3.01 -20.28
C PHE A 730 16.91 -2.91 -18.81
N TYR A 731 16.15 -3.57 -17.93
CA TYR A 731 16.47 -3.68 -16.53
C TYR A 731 16.49 -5.14 -16.07
N ARG A 732 17.29 -5.42 -15.05
CA ARG A 732 17.33 -6.70 -14.34
C ARG A 732 17.67 -6.47 -12.88
N HIS A 733 16.85 -7.03 -11.97
CA HIS A 733 17.12 -7.08 -10.55
C HIS A 733 17.16 -8.51 -10.06
N HIS A 734 18.11 -8.81 -9.19
CA HIS A 734 18.22 -10.09 -8.51
C HIS A 734 18.44 -9.83 -7.02
N ILE A 735 17.51 -10.27 -6.19
CA ILE A 735 17.55 -10.18 -4.73
C ILE A 735 17.80 -11.58 -4.19
N GLU A 736 18.79 -11.70 -3.30
CA GLU A 736 19.13 -12.91 -2.55
C GLU A 736 18.79 -12.71 -1.08
N GLY A 737 18.34 -13.77 -0.39
CA GLY A 737 17.96 -13.70 1.01
C GLY A 737 16.76 -12.79 1.28
N ALA A 738 15.78 -12.74 0.36
CA ALA A 738 14.59 -11.91 0.51
C ALA A 738 13.86 -12.23 1.82
N ILE A 739 13.54 -11.19 2.61
CA ILE A 739 12.83 -11.33 3.90
C ILE A 739 11.33 -11.40 3.61
N GLN A 740 10.79 -12.60 3.72
CA GLN A 740 9.39 -12.91 3.50
C GLN A 740 8.95 -14.08 4.39
N ALA A 741 7.66 -14.22 4.62
CA ALA A 741 7.06 -15.48 5.01
C ALA A 741 6.80 -16.34 3.76
N ILE A 742 6.74 -17.65 3.91
CA ILE A 742 6.23 -18.52 2.86
C ILE A 742 4.75 -18.16 2.66
N ASN A 743 4.26 -18.09 1.42
CA ASN A 743 2.83 -17.95 1.21
C ASN A 743 2.09 -19.04 1.99
N ALA A 744 1.14 -18.67 2.83
CA ALA A 744 0.54 -19.62 3.78
C ALA A 744 -0.23 -20.76 3.09
N GLN A 745 -0.91 -20.48 1.95
CA GLN A 745 -1.55 -21.51 1.16
C GLN A 745 -0.49 -22.49 0.61
N THR A 746 0.57 -21.96 0.04
CA THR A 746 1.70 -22.76 -0.47
C THR A 746 2.34 -23.61 0.64
N GLN A 747 2.52 -23.06 1.85
CA GLN A 747 3.05 -23.81 2.99
C GLN A 747 2.12 -24.97 3.38
N LEU A 748 0.81 -24.71 3.42
CA LEU A 748 -0.20 -25.72 3.77
C LEU A 748 -0.28 -26.82 2.70
N ASP A 749 -0.27 -26.44 1.42
CA ASP A 749 -0.27 -27.37 0.29
C ASP A 749 1.00 -28.24 0.29
N LEU A 750 2.18 -27.66 0.43
CA LEU A 750 3.45 -28.40 0.51
C LEU A 750 3.54 -29.30 1.75
N CYS A 751 2.98 -28.87 2.88
CA CYS A 751 2.88 -29.73 4.07
C CYS A 751 2.07 -31.00 3.75
N VAL A 752 0.91 -30.86 3.11
CA VAL A 752 0.05 -31.99 2.77
C VAL A 752 0.69 -32.87 1.68
N ASP A 753 1.32 -32.28 0.67
CA ASP A 753 1.88 -33.00 -0.45
C ASP A 753 3.15 -33.78 -0.10
N THR A 754 4.02 -33.18 0.74
CA THR A 754 5.37 -33.71 0.98
C THR A 754 5.54 -34.35 2.37
N LEU A 755 4.73 -33.98 3.36
CA LEU A 755 4.90 -34.28 4.78
C LEU A 755 6.25 -33.82 5.36
N ASP A 756 6.92 -32.86 4.69
CA ASP A 756 8.21 -32.35 5.12
C ASP A 756 8.06 -31.52 6.40
N PRO A 757 8.83 -31.82 7.46
CA PRO A 757 8.85 -31.02 8.69
C PRO A 757 9.11 -29.50 8.48
N LEU A 758 9.80 -29.12 7.41
CA LEU A 758 10.04 -27.72 7.05
C LEU A 758 8.71 -26.96 6.87
N TYR A 759 7.73 -27.59 6.23
CA TYR A 759 6.42 -26.98 5.96
C TYR A 759 5.39 -27.31 7.02
N CYS A 760 5.44 -28.54 7.55
CA CYS A 760 4.47 -29.04 8.53
C CYS A 760 4.78 -28.65 9.98
N GLY A 761 6.05 -28.38 10.32
CA GLY A 761 6.49 -28.21 11.70
C GLY A 761 5.84 -27.06 12.48
N GLY A 762 5.25 -26.10 11.77
CA GLY A 762 4.48 -24.98 12.33
C GLY A 762 2.97 -25.19 12.33
N ILE A 763 2.46 -26.30 11.76
CA ILE A 763 1.02 -26.54 11.59
C ILE A 763 0.57 -27.65 12.51
N THR A 764 -0.42 -27.40 13.37
CA THR A 764 -1.06 -28.42 14.18
C THR A 764 -2.55 -28.51 13.85
N ARG A 765 -3.13 -29.68 14.05
CA ARG A 765 -4.54 -29.94 13.77
C ARG A 765 -5.28 -30.41 15.01
N ALA A 766 -6.53 -30.00 15.16
CA ALA A 766 -7.45 -30.55 16.15
C ALA A 766 -7.86 -32.01 15.78
N SER A 767 -8.47 -32.70 16.69
CA SER A 767 -8.99 -34.09 16.44
C SER A 767 -10.08 -34.13 15.36
N THR A 768 -10.73 -33.02 15.06
CA THR A 768 -11.69 -32.85 13.98
C THR A 768 -11.03 -32.80 12.59
N GLY A 769 -9.72 -32.56 12.52
CA GLY A 769 -8.94 -32.35 11.31
C GLY A 769 -8.68 -30.88 11.03
N ALA A 770 -9.40 -29.95 11.67
CA ALA A 770 -9.22 -28.50 11.46
C ALA A 770 -7.82 -28.04 11.92
N VAL A 771 -7.25 -27.06 11.22
CA VAL A 771 -5.97 -26.44 11.60
C VAL A 771 -6.19 -25.65 12.90
N SER A 772 -5.52 -26.03 13.99
CA SER A 772 -5.64 -25.39 15.30
C SER A 772 -4.53 -24.40 15.60
N SER A 773 -3.35 -24.54 14.98
CA SER A 773 -2.32 -23.52 14.96
C SER A 773 -1.53 -23.56 13.66
N PHE A 774 -1.09 -22.42 13.20
CA PHE A 774 -0.29 -22.27 11.99
C PHE A 774 0.77 -21.19 12.21
N ASN A 775 2.04 -21.58 12.29
CA ASN A 775 3.15 -20.65 12.44
C ASN A 775 3.77 -20.33 11.08
N ASN A 776 3.80 -19.05 10.72
CA ASN A 776 4.31 -18.53 9.45
C ASN A 776 5.13 -17.26 9.71
N ARG A 777 6.31 -17.42 10.33
CA ARG A 777 7.20 -16.30 10.64
C ARG A 777 8.13 -15.94 9.48
N LEU A 778 8.68 -14.74 9.54
CA LEU A 778 9.64 -14.24 8.58
C LEU A 778 10.94 -15.06 8.58
N THR A 779 11.46 -15.29 7.40
CA THR A 779 12.77 -15.89 7.15
C THR A 779 13.45 -15.22 5.97
N ASN A 780 14.77 -15.38 5.83
CA ASN A 780 15.46 -15.05 4.59
C ASN A 780 15.17 -16.15 3.57
N LEU A 781 14.12 -15.93 2.75
CA LEU A 781 13.75 -16.85 1.69
C LEU A 781 14.74 -16.81 0.52
N GLY A 782 14.60 -17.70 -0.46
CA GLY A 782 15.54 -17.90 -1.54
C GLY A 782 15.93 -16.66 -2.33
N SER A 783 15.22 -16.36 -3.42
CA SER A 783 15.59 -15.21 -4.28
C SER A 783 14.39 -14.63 -5.03
N ILE A 784 14.49 -13.34 -5.39
CA ILE A 784 13.56 -12.68 -6.32
C ILE A 784 14.36 -12.21 -7.52
N LYS A 785 13.88 -12.55 -8.73
CA LYS A 785 14.46 -12.10 -10.00
C LYS A 785 13.39 -11.47 -10.85
N THR A 786 13.66 -10.26 -11.35
CA THR A 786 12.79 -9.59 -12.32
C THR A 786 13.65 -8.98 -13.42
N ASP A 787 13.21 -9.08 -14.66
CA ASP A 787 13.80 -8.35 -15.79
C ASP A 787 12.74 -7.97 -16.82
N GLY A 788 13.01 -6.90 -17.56
CA GLY A 788 12.08 -6.36 -18.53
C GLY A 788 12.64 -5.18 -19.29
N TRP A 789 11.75 -4.47 -19.98
CA TRP A 789 12.06 -3.35 -20.84
C TRP A 789 11.14 -2.19 -20.58
N ASP A 790 11.71 -0.97 -20.54
CA ASP A 790 10.96 0.28 -20.63
C ASP A 790 11.19 0.87 -22.02
N VAL A 791 10.12 1.34 -22.65
CA VAL A 791 10.14 1.96 -23.96
C VAL A 791 9.32 3.23 -23.91
N ASP A 792 10.00 4.37 -23.97
CA ASP A 792 9.37 5.68 -23.85
C ASP A 792 9.57 6.50 -25.12
N LEU A 793 8.52 7.21 -25.51
CA LEU A 793 8.52 8.12 -26.63
C LEU A 793 7.97 9.48 -26.18
N PHE A 794 8.73 10.53 -26.45
CA PHE A 794 8.30 11.91 -26.20
C PHE A 794 8.37 12.70 -27.49
N TRP A 795 7.23 13.24 -27.91
CA TRP A 795 7.13 14.00 -29.14
C TRP A 795 6.43 15.32 -28.91
N THR A 796 7.14 16.42 -29.13
CA THR A 796 6.59 17.78 -29.12
C THR A 796 6.47 18.24 -30.57
N LEU A 797 5.23 18.51 -31.00
CA LEU A 797 4.95 19.03 -32.32
C LEU A 797 5.20 20.54 -32.34
N PRO A 798 5.51 21.12 -33.52
CA PRO A 798 5.68 22.55 -33.64
C PRO A 798 4.42 23.31 -33.24
N GLN A 799 4.60 24.52 -32.72
CA GLN A 799 3.50 25.44 -32.45
C GLN A 799 2.80 25.81 -33.77
N THR A 800 1.47 25.67 -33.80
CA THR A 800 0.63 25.98 -34.96
C THR A 800 -0.49 26.97 -34.58
N GLU A 801 -1.29 27.40 -35.53
CA GLU A 801 -2.49 28.22 -35.26
C GLU A 801 -3.55 27.48 -34.42
N VAL A 802 -3.56 26.13 -34.49
CA VAL A 802 -4.46 25.30 -33.69
C VAL A 802 -3.84 24.85 -32.36
N GLY A 803 -2.66 25.34 -32.02
CA GLY A 803 -1.97 25.09 -30.77
C GLY A 803 -0.75 24.19 -30.92
N GLN A 804 -0.17 23.86 -29.78
CA GLN A 804 0.94 22.91 -29.63
C GLN A 804 0.44 21.60 -29.04
N PHE A 805 0.82 20.49 -29.67
CA PHE A 805 0.57 19.15 -29.18
C PHE A 805 1.86 18.53 -28.66
N LYS A 806 1.73 17.75 -27.56
CA LYS A 806 2.80 16.92 -26.99
C LYS A 806 2.26 15.54 -26.75
N LEU A 807 2.99 14.52 -27.20
CA LEU A 807 2.72 13.11 -26.92
C LEU A 807 3.82 12.58 -26.00
N GLY A 808 3.43 12.04 -24.86
CA GLY A 808 4.27 11.17 -24.02
C GLY A 808 3.69 9.77 -24.08
N TRP A 809 4.49 8.77 -24.39
CA TRP A 809 4.04 7.39 -24.42
C TRP A 809 5.08 6.53 -23.70
N GLN A 810 4.69 6.02 -22.54
CA GLN A 810 5.53 5.24 -21.65
C GLN A 810 5.02 3.82 -21.57
N ASN A 811 5.92 2.86 -21.62
CA ASN A 811 5.61 1.44 -21.63
C ASN A 811 6.61 0.68 -20.77
N THR A 812 6.10 -0.24 -19.97
CA THR A 812 6.89 -1.23 -19.25
C THR A 812 6.46 -2.63 -19.67
N PHE A 813 7.44 -3.44 -20.07
CA PHE A 813 7.30 -4.84 -20.41
C PHE A 813 8.05 -5.68 -19.37
N VAL A 814 7.35 -6.52 -18.63
CA VAL A 814 7.95 -7.44 -17.67
C VAL A 814 8.18 -8.77 -18.36
N GLY A 815 9.45 -9.11 -18.63
CA GLY A 815 9.82 -10.34 -19.31
C GLY A 815 9.95 -11.54 -18.37
N ARG A 816 10.34 -11.30 -17.12
CA ARG A 816 10.48 -12.31 -16.09
C ARG A 816 10.22 -11.73 -14.72
N TYR A 817 9.50 -12.49 -13.93
CA TYR A 817 9.46 -12.38 -12.48
C TYR A 817 9.50 -13.80 -11.90
N GLU A 818 10.40 -14.04 -10.98
CA GLU A 818 10.56 -15.35 -10.34
C GLU A 818 10.93 -15.14 -8.87
N ALA A 819 10.09 -15.58 -7.98
CA ALA A 819 10.37 -15.62 -6.56
C ALA A 819 10.54 -17.10 -6.13
N LEU A 820 11.68 -17.42 -5.53
CA LEU A 820 11.98 -18.74 -4.99
C LEU A 820 11.97 -18.67 -3.47
N GLY A 821 11.31 -19.61 -2.83
CA GLY A 821 11.33 -19.78 -1.37
C GLY A 821 12.60 -20.45 -0.86
N ALA A 822 12.69 -20.65 0.46
CA ALA A 822 13.87 -21.15 1.15
C ALA A 822 14.35 -22.54 0.66
N ALA A 823 13.43 -23.41 0.23
CA ALA A 823 13.74 -24.73 -0.32
C ALA A 823 13.83 -24.76 -1.85
N GLY A 824 13.89 -23.58 -2.49
CA GLY A 824 13.93 -23.46 -3.93
C GLY A 824 12.58 -23.65 -4.64
N GLN A 825 11.47 -23.77 -3.88
CA GLN A 825 10.14 -23.81 -4.48
C GLN A 825 9.79 -22.47 -5.09
N ARG A 826 9.22 -22.51 -6.31
CA ARG A 826 8.76 -21.33 -7.01
C ARG A 826 7.48 -20.81 -6.39
N GLN A 827 7.42 -19.49 -6.17
CA GLN A 827 6.18 -18.81 -5.78
C GLN A 827 5.28 -18.64 -7.02
N PRO A 828 3.96 -18.54 -6.83
CA PRO A 828 3.01 -18.49 -7.95
C PRO A 828 3.05 -17.20 -8.76
N GLN A 829 3.61 -16.11 -8.23
CA GLN A 829 3.69 -14.83 -8.95
C GLN A 829 4.63 -14.93 -10.15
N GLU A 830 4.13 -14.59 -11.33
CA GLU A 830 4.88 -14.50 -12.57
C GLU A 830 4.22 -13.48 -13.53
N PRO A 831 4.93 -13.05 -14.61
CA PRO A 831 4.33 -12.13 -15.59
C PRO A 831 3.08 -12.74 -16.24
N GLY A 832 2.03 -11.94 -16.39
CA GLY A 832 0.76 -12.37 -16.92
C GLY A 832 -0.16 -13.08 -15.91
N VAL A 833 0.22 -13.09 -14.62
CA VAL A 833 -0.56 -13.79 -13.57
C VAL A 833 -1.00 -12.82 -12.48
N GLU A 834 -2.22 -13.06 -11.97
CA GLU A 834 -2.79 -12.44 -10.77
C GLU A 834 -2.80 -13.48 -9.64
N VAL A 835 -2.27 -13.10 -8.48
CA VAL A 835 -2.29 -13.93 -7.27
C VAL A 835 -2.64 -13.07 -6.05
N ALA A 836 -3.83 -13.23 -5.52
CA ALA A 836 -4.23 -12.66 -4.22
C ALA A 836 -3.88 -11.16 -4.05
N ASP A 837 -4.40 -10.31 -4.93
CA ASP A 837 -4.17 -8.85 -4.97
C ASP A 837 -2.74 -8.43 -5.38
N SER A 838 -2.00 -9.33 -6.06
CA SER A 838 -0.66 -9.06 -6.56
C SER A 838 -0.55 -9.47 -8.02
N SER A 839 -0.84 -8.54 -8.91
CA SER A 839 -0.71 -8.75 -10.35
C SER A 839 0.64 -8.31 -10.89
N ILE A 840 1.13 -9.01 -11.90
CA ILE A 840 2.31 -8.63 -12.67
C ILE A 840 1.93 -8.64 -14.16
N PRO A 841 1.36 -7.55 -14.70
CA PRO A 841 1.05 -7.47 -16.13
C PRO A 841 2.31 -7.61 -16.97
N GLU A 842 2.26 -8.38 -18.07
CA GLU A 842 3.36 -8.45 -19.01
C GLU A 842 3.64 -7.11 -19.71
N TRP A 843 2.58 -6.30 -19.86
CA TRP A 843 2.67 -4.97 -20.48
C TRP A 843 1.72 -3.99 -19.82
N THR A 844 2.28 -2.87 -19.39
CA THR A 844 1.57 -1.67 -18.97
C THR A 844 1.98 -0.49 -19.83
N SER A 845 1.02 0.38 -20.17
CA SER A 845 1.27 1.50 -21.09
C SER A 845 0.45 2.72 -20.70
N ASN A 846 1.09 3.89 -20.70
CA ASN A 846 0.48 5.19 -20.52
C ASN A 846 0.81 6.10 -21.71
N ALA A 847 -0.20 6.48 -22.49
CA ALA A 847 -0.07 7.43 -23.59
C ALA A 847 -0.84 8.70 -23.24
N THR A 848 -0.15 9.84 -23.15
CA THR A 848 -0.75 11.14 -22.84
C THR A 848 -0.55 12.10 -24.00
N LEU A 849 -1.64 12.50 -24.64
CA LEU A 849 -1.66 13.59 -25.62
C LEU A 849 -2.08 14.89 -24.91
N SER A 850 -1.18 15.86 -24.87
CA SER A 850 -1.43 17.20 -24.32
C SER A 850 -1.56 18.23 -25.42
N TRP A 851 -2.48 19.18 -25.27
CA TRP A 851 -2.72 20.28 -26.18
C TRP A 851 -2.74 21.61 -25.42
N ASN A 852 -2.10 22.62 -25.99
CA ASN A 852 -2.09 23.98 -25.45
C ASN A 852 -2.35 24.99 -26.57
N LEU A 853 -3.32 25.89 -26.36
CA LEU A 853 -3.63 27.01 -27.30
C LEU A 853 -4.04 28.23 -26.49
N ALA A 854 -3.24 29.29 -26.54
CA ALA A 854 -3.47 30.52 -25.79
C ALA A 854 -3.77 30.26 -24.32
N ASN A 855 -4.98 30.51 -23.84
CA ASN A 855 -5.40 30.26 -22.45
C ASN A 855 -5.95 28.86 -22.20
N TRP A 856 -6.13 28.05 -23.25
CA TRP A 856 -6.66 26.69 -23.12
C TRP A 856 -5.55 25.65 -23.01
N ASN A 857 -5.78 24.66 -22.20
CA ASN A 857 -5.00 23.42 -22.20
C ASN A 857 -5.96 22.24 -22.13
N ALA A 858 -5.56 21.12 -22.71
CA ALA A 858 -6.29 19.87 -22.60
C ALA A 858 -5.31 18.70 -22.57
N SER A 859 -5.72 17.60 -21.98
CA SER A 859 -4.99 16.33 -22.03
C SER A 859 -5.93 15.15 -22.17
N TRP A 860 -5.46 14.14 -22.87
CA TRP A 860 -6.09 12.84 -22.99
C TRP A 860 -5.04 11.77 -22.68
N THR A 861 -5.27 11.01 -21.62
CA THR A 861 -4.40 9.90 -21.19
C THR A 861 -5.12 8.59 -21.44
N VAL A 862 -4.41 7.66 -22.08
CA VAL A 862 -4.84 6.28 -22.31
C VAL A 862 -3.93 5.38 -21.50
N ARG A 863 -4.50 4.64 -20.54
CA ARG A 863 -3.78 3.69 -19.69
C ARG A 863 -4.21 2.28 -20.04
N HIS A 864 -3.26 1.44 -20.42
CA HIS A 864 -3.49 0.06 -20.84
C HIS A 864 -2.76 -0.91 -19.92
N ILE A 865 -3.47 -1.98 -19.56
CA ILE A 865 -2.98 -3.10 -18.77
C ILE A 865 -3.25 -4.35 -19.60
N SER A 866 -2.23 -5.18 -19.85
CA SER A 866 -2.39 -6.44 -20.57
C SER A 866 -3.26 -7.42 -19.78
N LYS A 867 -3.71 -8.48 -20.43
CA LYS A 867 -4.47 -9.53 -19.78
C LYS A 867 -3.65 -10.26 -18.72
N LEU A 868 -4.34 -10.82 -17.75
CA LEU A 868 -3.78 -11.65 -16.69
C LEU A 868 -4.54 -12.97 -16.64
N THR A 869 -3.90 -13.99 -16.09
CA THR A 869 -4.52 -15.27 -15.76
C THR A 869 -4.47 -15.47 -14.26
N GLU A 870 -5.55 -16.02 -13.70
CA GLU A 870 -5.62 -16.38 -12.28
C GLU A 870 -6.13 -17.80 -12.10
N GLU A 871 -5.88 -18.41 -10.94
CA GLU A 871 -6.48 -19.66 -10.54
C GLU A 871 -7.84 -19.41 -9.88
N CYS A 872 -8.86 -20.14 -10.30
CA CYS A 872 -10.20 -20.06 -9.72
C CYS A 872 -10.29 -20.66 -8.31
N GLY A 873 -9.40 -21.57 -7.95
CA GLY A 873 -9.46 -22.27 -6.66
C GLY A 873 -10.82 -22.93 -6.44
N ASP A 874 -11.43 -22.72 -5.29
CA ASP A 874 -12.73 -23.30 -4.94
C ASP A 874 -13.91 -22.79 -5.77
N VAL A 875 -13.69 -21.70 -6.56
CA VAL A 875 -14.69 -21.16 -7.49
C VAL A 875 -14.71 -21.90 -8.83
N ALA A 876 -13.79 -22.83 -9.07
CA ALA A 876 -13.64 -23.54 -10.35
C ALA A 876 -14.94 -24.24 -10.82
N ALA A 877 -15.80 -24.67 -9.89
CA ALA A 877 -17.09 -25.28 -10.21
C ALA A 877 -18.18 -24.27 -10.60
N PHE A 878 -17.95 -22.98 -10.45
CA PHE A 878 -18.93 -21.93 -10.74
C PHE A 878 -18.76 -21.38 -12.16
N PRO A 879 -19.86 -20.98 -12.84
CA PRO A 879 -19.80 -20.42 -14.19
C PRO A 879 -18.98 -19.14 -14.33
N ILE A 880 -18.65 -18.48 -13.21
CA ILE A 880 -17.78 -17.29 -13.17
C ILE A 880 -16.33 -17.63 -13.49
N CYS A 881 -15.89 -18.87 -13.25
CA CYS A 881 -14.58 -19.36 -13.68
C CYS A 881 -14.61 -19.61 -15.19
N GLY A 882 -13.82 -18.84 -15.93
CA GLY A 882 -13.86 -18.83 -17.40
C GLY A 882 -13.48 -20.16 -18.03
N ASN A 883 -12.53 -20.90 -17.43
CA ASN A 883 -12.12 -22.23 -17.85
C ASN A 883 -12.25 -23.23 -16.68
N GLN A 884 -13.46 -23.72 -16.46
CA GLN A 884 -13.74 -24.65 -15.36
C GLN A 884 -12.95 -25.97 -15.46
N ALA A 885 -12.59 -26.40 -16.66
CA ALA A 885 -11.87 -27.65 -16.87
C ALA A 885 -10.42 -27.58 -16.37
N GLU A 886 -9.80 -26.43 -16.53
CA GLU A 886 -8.43 -26.14 -16.06
C GLU A 886 -8.40 -25.42 -14.72
N GLY A 887 -9.56 -24.93 -14.24
CA GLY A 887 -9.65 -24.15 -13.00
C GLY A 887 -9.01 -22.77 -13.11
N THR A 888 -8.97 -22.19 -14.30
CA THR A 888 -8.35 -20.89 -14.56
C THR A 888 -9.35 -19.85 -15.05
N ASN A 889 -9.07 -18.57 -14.80
CA ASN A 889 -9.84 -17.45 -15.28
C ASN A 889 -8.95 -16.44 -15.97
N GLU A 890 -9.43 -15.79 -17.05
CA GLU A 890 -8.72 -14.73 -17.74
C GLU A 890 -9.27 -13.35 -17.31
N LEU A 891 -8.43 -12.55 -16.73
CA LEU A 891 -8.66 -11.13 -16.50
C LEU A 891 -8.32 -10.38 -17.80
N ALA A 892 -9.37 -10.00 -18.55
CA ALA A 892 -9.19 -9.42 -19.88
C ALA A 892 -8.37 -8.13 -19.85
N ALA A 893 -7.60 -7.90 -20.91
CA ALA A 893 -6.86 -6.66 -21.10
C ALA A 893 -7.78 -5.44 -20.94
N THR A 894 -7.32 -4.45 -20.17
CA THR A 894 -8.14 -3.32 -19.76
C THR A 894 -7.50 -2.01 -20.17
N THR A 895 -8.30 -1.11 -20.74
CA THR A 895 -7.84 0.23 -21.15
C THR A 895 -8.76 1.28 -20.55
N PHE A 896 -8.17 2.21 -19.80
CA PHE A 896 -8.85 3.37 -19.24
C PHE A 896 -8.50 4.63 -20.03
N HIS A 897 -9.43 5.57 -20.09
CA HIS A 897 -9.25 6.85 -20.75
C HIS A 897 -9.60 7.98 -19.79
N ASP A 898 -8.66 8.93 -19.63
CA ASP A 898 -8.82 10.08 -18.76
C ASP A 898 -8.68 11.35 -19.58
N MET A 899 -9.56 12.31 -19.38
CA MET A 899 -9.59 13.58 -20.10
C MET A 899 -9.65 14.75 -19.15
N GLN A 900 -8.92 15.82 -19.48
CA GLN A 900 -8.94 17.08 -18.73
C GLN A 900 -8.92 18.25 -19.70
N VAL A 901 -9.60 19.32 -19.33
CA VAL A 901 -9.53 20.64 -19.99
C VAL A 901 -9.33 21.73 -18.94
N GLY A 902 -8.49 22.70 -19.25
CA GLY A 902 -8.21 23.86 -18.40
C GLY A 902 -8.28 25.15 -19.18
N TYR A 903 -8.65 26.24 -18.49
CA TYR A 903 -8.74 27.57 -19.04
C TYR A 903 -8.15 28.60 -18.06
N LYS A 904 -7.21 29.44 -18.55
CA LYS A 904 -6.70 30.61 -17.83
C LYS A 904 -7.65 31.76 -18.07
N VAL A 905 -8.23 32.31 -17.00
CA VAL A 905 -9.32 33.31 -17.07
C VAL A 905 -8.77 34.68 -17.38
N ASP A 906 -9.13 35.28 -18.53
CA ASP A 906 -8.58 36.55 -19.00
C ASP A 906 -8.89 37.74 -18.09
N TRP A 907 -10.11 37.79 -17.57
CA TRP A 907 -10.59 38.91 -16.75
C TRP A 907 -10.14 38.88 -15.30
N MET A 908 -9.63 37.71 -14.84
CA MET A 908 -9.09 37.51 -13.49
C MET A 908 -7.69 36.90 -13.60
N LYS A 909 -6.69 37.79 -13.72
CA LYS A 909 -5.29 37.36 -13.82
C LYS A 909 -4.94 36.40 -12.67
N GLY A 910 -4.26 35.30 -12.98
CA GLY A 910 -3.85 34.29 -12.02
C GLY A 910 -4.89 33.22 -11.74
N LEU A 911 -6.14 33.31 -12.23
CA LEU A 911 -7.13 32.27 -12.10
C LEU A 911 -7.05 31.27 -13.27
N GLN A 912 -6.89 29.99 -12.95
CA GLN A 912 -7.03 28.86 -13.86
C GLN A 912 -8.15 27.96 -13.37
N LEU A 913 -9.06 27.60 -14.25
CA LEU A 913 -10.13 26.63 -14.00
C LEU A 913 -9.83 25.37 -14.80
N SER A 914 -9.98 24.20 -14.19
CA SER A 914 -9.83 22.92 -14.85
C SER A 914 -11.00 22.00 -14.52
N ALA A 915 -11.36 21.15 -15.46
CA ALA A 915 -12.35 20.10 -15.28
C ALA A 915 -11.87 18.83 -15.99
N GLY A 916 -12.15 17.68 -15.41
CA GLY A 916 -11.74 16.40 -15.97
C GLY A 916 -12.68 15.26 -15.66
N LEU A 917 -12.48 14.19 -16.39
CA LEU A 917 -13.15 12.91 -16.26
C LEU A 917 -12.11 11.80 -16.29
N ASN A 918 -11.99 11.03 -15.23
CA ASN A 918 -11.22 9.80 -15.21
C ASN A 918 -12.15 8.64 -15.56
N ASN A 919 -11.63 7.66 -16.30
CA ASN A 919 -12.40 6.56 -16.85
C ASN A 919 -13.63 7.04 -17.68
N VAL A 920 -13.38 7.86 -18.69
CA VAL A 920 -14.42 8.55 -19.51
C VAL A 920 -15.46 7.58 -20.05
N PHE A 921 -15.05 6.38 -20.45
CA PHE A 921 -15.93 5.39 -21.07
C PHE A 921 -16.60 4.46 -20.05
N ASP A 922 -16.44 4.73 -18.74
CA ASP A 922 -17.03 3.94 -17.67
C ASP A 922 -16.64 2.45 -17.75
N LYS A 923 -15.37 2.20 -18.11
CA LYS A 923 -14.84 0.84 -18.24
C LYS A 923 -14.77 0.18 -16.87
N ASP A 924 -15.33 -1.01 -16.77
CA ASP A 924 -15.22 -1.83 -15.56
C ASP A 924 -13.88 -2.56 -15.50
N PRO A 925 -13.26 -2.66 -14.33
CA PRO A 925 -12.15 -3.57 -14.12
C PRO A 925 -12.63 -5.04 -14.28
N PRO A 926 -11.75 -5.97 -14.67
CA PRO A 926 -12.11 -7.39 -14.70
C PRO A 926 -12.39 -7.90 -13.29
N ILE A 927 -13.21 -8.95 -13.21
CA ILE A 927 -13.52 -9.62 -11.95
C ILE A 927 -12.35 -10.50 -11.58
N CYS A 928 -11.79 -10.29 -10.39
CA CYS A 928 -10.72 -11.11 -9.82
C CYS A 928 -11.33 -12.13 -8.84
N LEU A 929 -11.09 -13.41 -9.06
CA LEU A 929 -11.57 -14.51 -8.22
C LEU A 929 -10.54 -14.91 -7.16
N SER A 930 -9.25 -14.68 -7.42
CA SER A 930 -8.15 -14.94 -6.49
C SER A 930 -7.92 -13.80 -5.50
N CYS A 931 -8.50 -12.61 -5.75
CA CYS A 931 -8.35 -11.45 -4.88
C CYS A 931 -9.03 -11.66 -3.52
N SER A 932 -8.40 -11.16 -2.47
CA SER A 932 -8.78 -11.47 -1.08
C SER A 932 -10.13 -10.91 -0.67
N LEU A 933 -10.55 -9.77 -1.20
CA LEU A 933 -11.86 -9.16 -0.93
C LEU A 933 -12.39 -8.42 -2.14
N ASN A 934 -13.71 -8.40 -2.24
CA ASN A 934 -14.49 -7.53 -3.15
C ASN A 934 -14.34 -7.83 -4.65
N GLY A 935 -13.61 -8.86 -5.07
CA GLY A 935 -13.58 -9.33 -6.45
C GLY A 935 -12.80 -8.45 -7.43
N TYR A 936 -11.76 -7.70 -6.97
CA TYR A 936 -10.83 -7.00 -7.84
C TYR A 936 -9.52 -6.61 -7.14
N ASP A 937 -8.45 -6.50 -7.92
CA ASP A 937 -7.15 -6.00 -7.45
C ASP A 937 -7.17 -4.46 -7.40
N ALA A 938 -7.05 -3.94 -6.17
CA ALA A 938 -7.08 -2.51 -5.86
C ALA A 938 -5.81 -1.76 -6.24
N SER A 939 -4.70 -2.47 -6.47
CA SER A 939 -3.42 -1.86 -6.83
C SER A 939 -3.26 -1.71 -8.34
N THR A 940 -3.87 -2.57 -9.13
CA THR A 940 -3.68 -2.63 -10.58
C THR A 940 -4.77 -1.88 -11.33
N TYR A 941 -6.00 -1.93 -10.87
CA TYR A 941 -7.12 -1.37 -11.62
C TYR A 941 -7.73 -0.13 -10.96
N ASP A 942 -8.41 0.69 -11.78
CA ASP A 942 -9.21 1.80 -11.28
C ASP A 942 -10.45 1.30 -10.57
N ILE A 943 -10.43 1.42 -9.26
CA ILE A 943 -11.57 1.16 -8.39
C ILE A 943 -11.78 2.37 -7.44
N PRO A 944 -12.99 2.57 -6.94
CA PRO A 944 -14.26 1.89 -7.23
C PRO A 944 -14.64 1.99 -8.70
N ARG A 945 -15.34 0.97 -9.19
CA ARG A 945 -15.93 0.96 -10.53
C ARG A 945 -16.75 2.23 -10.78
N GLY A 946 -16.50 2.89 -11.89
CA GLY A 946 -17.27 4.04 -12.33
C GLY A 946 -16.43 5.20 -12.85
N ARG A 947 -17.09 6.09 -13.57
CA ARG A 947 -16.51 7.34 -14.05
C ARG A 947 -16.39 8.33 -12.89
N TYR A 948 -15.21 8.95 -12.75
CA TYR A 948 -14.96 10.01 -11.77
C TYR A 948 -14.80 11.34 -12.46
N TRP A 949 -15.57 12.36 -12.04
CA TRP A 949 -15.44 13.72 -12.54
C TRP A 949 -14.86 14.64 -11.47
N TYR A 950 -14.12 15.65 -11.90
CA TYR A 950 -13.56 16.64 -11.00
C TYR A 950 -13.51 18.03 -11.61
N VAL A 951 -13.48 19.02 -10.73
CA VAL A 951 -13.22 20.43 -11.05
C VAL A 951 -12.16 20.97 -10.11
N ARG A 952 -11.32 21.84 -10.63
CA ARG A 952 -10.24 22.50 -9.90
C ARG A 952 -10.18 23.98 -10.25
N ALA A 953 -9.95 24.81 -9.24
CA ALA A 953 -9.69 26.23 -9.39
C ALA A 953 -8.36 26.56 -8.73
N ASP A 954 -7.44 27.12 -9.50
CA ASP A 954 -6.15 27.63 -9.03
C ASP A 954 -6.14 29.16 -9.18
N LEU A 955 -5.94 29.85 -8.07
CA LEU A 955 -5.84 31.30 -8.05
C LEU A 955 -4.51 31.71 -7.48
N ARG A 956 -3.73 32.45 -8.26
CA ARG A 956 -2.42 32.98 -7.90
C ARG A 956 -2.44 34.51 -7.87
N PHE A 957 -1.91 35.11 -6.80
CA PHE A 957 -1.86 36.57 -6.58
C PHE A 957 -0.43 37.09 -6.67
#